data_998a963d6daa26e12ab730cacba80273
#
_entry.id   998a963d6daa26e12ab730cacba80273
#
_cell.length_a   1.000
_cell.length_b   1.000
_cell.length_c   1.000
_cell.angle_alpha   90.00
_cell.angle_beta   90.00
_cell.angle_gamma   90.00
#
_symmetry.space_group_name_H-M   'P 1'
#
loop_
_entity.id
_entity.type
_entity.pdbx_description
1 polymer ?
#
loop_
_entity_poly.entity_id
_entity_poly.type
_entity_poly.pdbx_seq_one_letter_code
_entity_poly.pdbx_strand_id
1 'polypeptide(L)'
;MRIKWFSLVRVTGLVLVLTYHFFQNEYPGGFIGVDIFFTFSGFLISSLMIDEFARTHTFGLLAFYRRRFYRIVPPLVLAVLVVIPFTFLVGTDFITNIGQQIAAAVGFVTNFFEIATGGSYENNFIPHLFVHTWSLAVEMHFYLIWGVVAYLLSRVFQKRPETATARRTDFRMAMFAVSGVLAIVTYLLMVVQAQGLKDFSPVYFSSFTHSFPFFVGAMIGTLTGVAVLPNWFTQSFKRMNAWVPAAVMAGAAALLIALGFGLDFDQIATYNYGLLVATLLAGVMIVAARILHEKTPTIAEPKVITFLADISYSLYLYHWPLYVIFSHRMDNTLAAGLTVLVGGAFSALSYYIIEPVIAGRQGKFLHFRLPGRYVAAPVIVAALALTAVTVQRVQAAPELSHLEQTLWIGGIQQDVAQYNTNEKIIMAAHDPKKTAQADLMAKAKQDAEAAAKAHPDSYAAVNKNSTAAKYGIPAGVTIIGDSVTLGTAHYLGPHVANSEVNAAGDRKMNEAYDLMMQMQQAGQLREFVVLSVGTNALDDYAQVLDRVIAGIKPGHKLVFMTPYNAQASPSWNSSKLAELERQLPAKYKWITIADWGKIAPQHPHVFKGTDGVHFGGHDDGDVLFAQTINNGLIEAAKKPAKK
;
A
#
# COMPACT_ATOMS: atom_id res chain seq x y z
N MET A 1 1.96 35.61 7.82
CA MET A 1 0.50 35.78 7.95
C MET A 1 -0.12 34.39 7.80
N ARG A 2 -0.96 33.93 8.73
CA ARG A 2 -1.68 32.64 8.62
C ARG A 2 -3.00 32.92 7.88
N ILE A 3 -3.26 32.17 6.82
CA ILE A 3 -4.54 32.23 6.11
C ILE A 3 -5.48 31.28 6.82
N LYS A 4 -6.59 31.77 7.29
CA LYS A 4 -7.64 30.98 7.96
C LYS A 4 -8.26 30.01 6.98
N TRP A 5 -8.80 28.91 7.49
CA TRP A 5 -9.53 27.86 6.79
C TRP A 5 -8.66 26.92 5.94
N PHE A 6 -7.38 27.26 5.66
CA PHE A 6 -6.42 26.30 5.11
C PHE A 6 -6.14 25.15 6.08
N SER A 7 -6.38 25.38 7.37
CA SER A 7 -6.32 24.33 8.38
C SER A 7 -7.29 23.19 8.08
N LEU A 8 -8.50 23.48 7.59
CA LEU A 8 -9.48 22.46 7.21
C LEU A 8 -9.02 21.63 6.01
N VAL A 9 -8.41 22.26 4.98
CA VAL A 9 -7.86 21.53 3.83
C VAL A 9 -6.82 20.49 4.28
N ARG A 10 -5.89 20.91 5.16
CA ARG A 10 -4.84 20.03 5.70
C ARG A 10 -5.40 18.91 6.58
N VAL A 11 -6.38 19.22 7.42
CA VAL A 11 -7.03 18.23 8.30
C VAL A 11 -7.83 17.23 7.48
N THR A 12 -8.54 17.65 6.43
CA THR A 12 -9.25 16.74 5.53
C THR A 12 -8.28 15.75 4.87
N GLY A 13 -7.17 16.23 4.30
CA GLY A 13 -6.15 15.34 3.73
C GLY A 13 -5.55 14.38 4.76
N LEU A 14 -5.23 14.87 5.96
CA LEU A 14 -4.69 14.06 7.05
C LEU A 14 -5.68 12.95 7.47
N VAL A 15 -6.95 13.30 7.68
CA VAL A 15 -7.97 12.32 8.11
C VAL A 15 -8.14 11.23 7.07
N LEU A 16 -8.23 11.58 5.78
CA LEU A 16 -8.34 10.58 4.70
C LEU A 16 -7.15 9.63 4.66
N VAL A 17 -5.91 10.15 4.78
CA VAL A 17 -4.71 9.30 4.81
C VAL A 17 -4.71 8.38 6.04
N LEU A 18 -5.02 8.92 7.22
CA LEU A 18 -5.03 8.12 8.45
C LEU A 18 -6.12 7.03 8.42
N THR A 19 -7.33 7.37 7.96
CA THR A 19 -8.42 6.39 7.84
C THR A 19 -8.09 5.29 6.83
N TYR A 20 -7.47 5.63 5.70
CA TYR A 20 -6.99 4.65 4.73
C TYR A 20 -5.95 3.69 5.35
N HIS A 21 -4.91 4.23 5.98
CA HIS A 21 -3.85 3.39 6.55
C HIS A 21 -4.30 2.54 7.74
N PHE A 22 -5.30 2.99 8.50
CA PHE A 22 -5.80 2.28 9.68
C PHE A 22 -6.95 1.32 9.37
N PHE A 23 -7.78 1.66 8.38
CA PHE A 23 -9.04 0.97 8.07
C PHE A 23 -9.25 0.91 6.55
N GLN A 24 -8.27 0.33 5.84
CA GLN A 24 -8.23 0.32 4.37
C GLN A 24 -9.46 -0.34 3.75
N ASN A 25 -9.98 -1.41 4.36
CA ASN A 25 -11.16 -2.10 3.84
C ASN A 25 -12.46 -1.30 4.01
N GLU A 26 -12.55 -0.46 5.03
CA GLU A 26 -13.70 0.40 5.26
C GLU A 26 -13.61 1.72 4.50
N TYR A 27 -12.39 2.18 4.23
CA TYR A 27 -12.10 3.46 3.55
C TYR A 27 -11.07 3.28 2.43
N PRO A 28 -11.35 2.45 1.41
CA PRO A 28 -10.38 2.04 0.39
C PRO A 28 -9.84 3.19 -0.45
N GLY A 29 -10.55 4.30 -0.57
CA GLY A 29 -10.15 5.47 -1.36
C GLY A 29 -9.46 6.58 -0.56
N GLY A 30 -9.17 6.39 0.74
CA GLY A 30 -8.60 7.47 1.57
C GLY A 30 -7.18 7.90 1.17
N PHE A 31 -6.48 7.11 0.33
CA PHE A 31 -5.17 7.46 -0.25
C PHE A 31 -5.18 8.78 -1.04
N ILE A 32 -6.36 9.22 -1.56
CA ILE A 32 -6.51 10.54 -2.21
C ILE A 32 -6.20 11.73 -1.28
N GLY A 33 -6.07 11.49 0.02
CA GLY A 33 -5.59 12.52 0.95
C GLY A 33 -4.20 13.04 0.59
N VAL A 34 -3.36 12.23 -0.08
CA VAL A 34 -2.06 12.65 -0.62
C VAL A 34 -2.23 13.69 -1.74
N ASP A 35 -3.20 13.50 -2.64
CA ASP A 35 -3.50 14.45 -3.72
C ASP A 35 -3.93 15.82 -3.17
N ILE A 36 -4.67 15.84 -2.04
CA ILE A 36 -5.02 17.08 -1.35
C ILE A 36 -3.75 17.80 -0.86
N PHE A 37 -2.80 17.07 -0.26
CA PHE A 37 -1.53 17.66 0.19
C PHE A 37 -0.69 18.15 -0.98
N PHE A 38 -0.60 17.40 -2.07
CA PHE A 38 0.13 17.79 -3.28
C PHE A 38 -0.48 19.05 -3.90
N THR A 39 -1.79 19.10 -4.08
CA THR A 39 -2.50 20.27 -4.61
C THR A 39 -2.30 21.49 -3.71
N PHE A 40 -2.42 21.32 -2.39
CA PHE A 40 -2.21 22.40 -1.44
C PHE A 40 -0.76 22.89 -1.43
N SER A 41 0.20 21.98 -1.53
CA SER A 41 1.63 22.31 -1.59
C SER A 41 1.96 23.10 -2.87
N GLY A 42 1.50 22.64 -4.02
CA GLY A 42 1.66 23.34 -5.29
C GLY A 42 1.08 24.75 -5.27
N PHE A 43 -0.13 24.89 -4.74
CA PHE A 43 -0.79 26.19 -4.54
C PHE A 43 0.05 27.11 -3.65
N LEU A 44 0.41 26.62 -2.46
CA LEU A 44 1.08 27.47 -1.46
C LEU A 44 2.46 27.92 -1.94
N ILE A 45 3.25 27.00 -2.51
CA ILE A 45 4.61 27.29 -2.96
C ILE A 45 4.62 28.27 -4.12
N SER A 46 3.78 28.04 -5.14
CA SER A 46 3.70 28.93 -6.29
C SER A 46 3.21 30.33 -5.92
N SER A 47 2.22 30.42 -5.04
CA SER A 47 1.75 31.70 -4.50
C SER A 47 2.85 32.47 -3.77
N LEU A 48 3.64 31.78 -2.93
CA LEU A 48 4.75 32.41 -2.20
C LEU A 48 5.88 32.87 -3.13
N MET A 49 6.18 32.12 -4.20
CA MET A 49 7.15 32.52 -5.24
C MET A 49 6.69 33.80 -5.95
N ILE A 50 5.41 33.87 -6.32
CA ILE A 50 4.80 35.04 -6.96
C ILE A 50 4.82 36.25 -5.99
N ASP A 51 4.48 36.05 -4.73
CA ASP A 51 4.50 37.09 -3.70
C ASP A 51 5.93 37.62 -3.46
N GLU A 52 6.96 36.74 -3.50
CA GLU A 52 8.36 37.15 -3.39
C GLU A 52 8.76 38.00 -4.61
N PHE A 53 8.47 37.52 -5.83
CA PHE A 53 8.75 38.25 -7.05
C PHE A 53 8.00 39.61 -7.12
N ALA A 54 6.75 39.64 -6.68
CA ALA A 54 5.95 40.88 -6.66
C ALA A 54 6.54 41.94 -5.75
N ARG A 55 7.23 41.58 -4.67
CA ARG A 55 7.82 42.48 -3.68
C ARG A 55 9.26 42.87 -4.02
N THR A 56 10.05 41.94 -4.51
CA THR A 56 11.51 42.09 -4.67
C THR A 56 11.95 42.17 -6.13
N HIS A 57 11.04 41.93 -7.08
CA HIS A 57 11.30 41.77 -8.51
C HIS A 57 12.33 40.68 -8.85
N THR A 58 12.61 39.82 -7.89
CA THR A 58 13.52 38.66 -8.02
C THR A 58 12.96 37.48 -7.26
N PHE A 59 13.48 36.29 -7.55
CA PHE A 59 13.21 35.09 -6.76
C PHE A 59 14.53 34.50 -6.26
N GLY A 60 14.65 34.37 -4.94
CA GLY A 60 15.87 33.87 -4.30
C GLY A 60 15.87 32.36 -4.14
N LEU A 61 16.40 31.63 -5.12
CA LEU A 61 16.41 30.17 -5.16
C LEU A 61 17.02 29.52 -3.90
N LEU A 62 18.22 29.94 -3.49
CA LEU A 62 18.90 29.38 -2.30
C LEU A 62 18.15 29.68 -1.01
N ALA A 63 17.59 30.89 -0.90
CA ALA A 63 16.75 31.26 0.26
C ALA A 63 15.47 30.42 0.32
N PHE A 64 14.88 30.11 -0.83
CA PHE A 64 13.75 29.22 -0.96
C PHE A 64 14.09 27.81 -0.48
N TYR A 65 15.17 27.18 -1.02
CA TYR A 65 15.58 25.85 -0.60
C TYR A 65 15.95 25.78 0.88
N ARG A 66 16.64 26.79 1.42
CA ARG A 66 16.95 26.86 2.84
C ARG A 66 15.68 26.85 3.70
N ARG A 67 14.64 27.63 3.34
CA ARG A 67 13.35 27.64 4.07
C ARG A 67 12.65 26.28 4.03
N ARG A 68 12.71 25.58 2.90
CA ARG A 68 12.12 24.22 2.75
C ARG A 68 12.92 23.19 3.54
N PHE A 69 14.23 23.22 3.46
CA PHE A 69 15.11 22.32 4.22
C PHE A 69 14.78 22.34 5.72
N TYR A 70 14.78 23.52 6.36
CA TYR A 70 14.46 23.62 7.78
C TYR A 70 13.01 23.27 8.13
N ARG A 71 12.13 23.23 7.16
CA ARG A 71 10.72 22.84 7.37
C ARG A 71 10.52 21.32 7.27
N ILE A 72 11.30 20.62 6.45
CA ILE A 72 11.05 19.24 6.04
C ILE A 72 12.05 18.28 6.70
N VAL A 73 13.35 18.56 6.59
CA VAL A 73 14.40 17.61 6.99
C VAL A 73 14.45 17.36 8.49
N PRO A 74 14.48 18.39 9.36
CA PRO A 74 14.59 18.16 10.80
C PRO A 74 13.44 17.30 11.38
N PRO A 75 12.14 17.56 11.05
CA PRO A 75 11.06 16.70 11.52
C PRO A 75 11.16 15.26 10.99
N LEU A 76 11.58 15.05 9.72
CA LEU A 76 11.77 13.74 9.14
C LEU A 76 12.86 12.94 9.89
N VAL A 77 14.04 13.54 10.07
CA VAL A 77 15.14 12.89 10.80
C VAL A 77 14.73 12.59 12.24
N LEU A 78 14.03 13.51 12.90
CA LEU A 78 13.50 13.31 14.24
C LEU A 78 12.51 12.15 14.28
N ALA A 79 11.60 12.06 13.32
CA ALA A 79 10.63 10.97 13.24
C ALA A 79 11.32 9.61 13.07
N VAL A 80 12.30 9.51 12.17
CA VAL A 80 13.11 8.30 12.01
C VAL A 80 13.76 7.90 13.33
N LEU A 81 14.48 8.81 13.97
CA LEU A 81 15.20 8.54 15.21
C LEU A 81 14.28 8.12 16.37
N VAL A 82 13.11 8.74 16.49
CA VAL A 82 12.13 8.45 17.55
C VAL A 82 11.43 7.12 17.32
N VAL A 83 11.16 6.75 16.07
CA VAL A 83 10.44 5.51 15.73
C VAL A 83 11.31 4.27 15.91
N ILE A 84 12.60 4.34 15.58
CA ILE A 84 13.48 3.17 15.59
C ILE A 84 13.49 2.42 16.94
N PRO A 85 13.52 3.04 18.13
CA PRO A 85 13.40 2.32 19.40
C PRO A 85 12.12 1.48 19.54
N PHE A 86 11.01 1.88 18.92
CA PHE A 86 9.78 1.08 18.96
C PHE A 86 9.91 -0.25 18.19
N THR A 87 10.87 -0.37 17.28
CA THR A 87 11.13 -1.63 16.56
C THR A 87 11.59 -2.76 17.47
N PHE A 88 12.00 -2.51 18.71
CA PHE A 88 12.25 -3.56 19.70
C PHE A 88 10.98 -4.29 20.16
N LEU A 89 9.81 -3.73 19.86
CA LEU A 89 8.52 -4.35 20.14
C LEU A 89 8.14 -5.41 19.10
N VAL A 90 8.77 -5.46 17.94
CA VAL A 90 8.46 -6.36 16.83
C VAL A 90 9.66 -7.23 16.44
N GLY A 91 9.44 -8.27 15.63
CA GLY A 91 10.49 -9.16 15.15
C GLY A 91 11.48 -8.48 14.19
N THR A 92 12.59 -9.17 13.91
CA THR A 92 13.66 -8.67 13.03
C THR A 92 13.20 -8.49 11.59
N ASP A 93 12.20 -9.23 11.16
CA ASP A 93 11.63 -9.12 9.81
C ASP A 93 11.09 -7.73 9.51
N PHE A 94 10.54 -7.04 10.53
CA PHE A 94 10.03 -5.67 10.40
C PHE A 94 11.11 -4.60 10.21
N ILE A 95 12.37 -4.95 10.42
CA ILE A 95 13.50 -4.05 10.16
C ILE A 95 14.34 -4.50 8.96
N THR A 96 13.84 -5.43 8.16
CA THR A 96 14.50 -5.87 6.92
C THR A 96 14.87 -4.66 6.08
N ASN A 97 16.13 -4.58 5.65
CA ASN A 97 16.67 -3.46 4.87
C ASN A 97 16.45 -2.07 5.50
N ILE A 98 16.25 -1.96 6.83
CA ILE A 98 15.90 -0.68 7.48
C ILE A 98 16.93 0.41 7.19
N GLY A 99 18.21 0.07 7.03
CA GLY A 99 19.26 1.02 6.67
C GLY A 99 19.02 1.65 5.30
N GLN A 100 18.62 0.85 4.32
CA GLN A 100 18.29 1.32 2.97
C GLN A 100 17.00 2.16 2.97
N GLN A 101 15.97 1.73 3.72
CA GLN A 101 14.74 2.50 3.90
C GLN A 101 15.00 3.89 4.50
N ILE A 102 15.83 3.96 5.57
CA ILE A 102 16.23 5.23 6.20
C ILE A 102 17.02 6.09 5.21
N ALA A 103 17.98 5.51 4.49
CA ALA A 103 18.76 6.24 3.49
C ALA A 103 17.86 6.79 2.36
N ALA A 104 16.91 5.98 1.89
CA ALA A 104 15.94 6.40 0.88
C ALA A 104 15.01 7.52 1.37
N ALA A 105 14.53 7.42 2.63
CA ALA A 105 13.66 8.44 3.22
C ALA A 105 14.40 9.77 3.42
N VAL A 106 15.59 9.77 4.02
CA VAL A 106 16.39 10.98 4.26
C VAL A 106 16.97 11.55 2.95
N GLY A 107 17.26 10.68 1.98
CA GLY A 107 17.70 11.06 0.64
C GLY A 107 16.57 11.52 -0.29
N PHE A 108 15.32 11.44 0.14
CA PHE A 108 14.13 11.78 -0.66
C PHE A 108 14.03 10.97 -1.97
N VAL A 109 14.37 9.68 -1.92
CA VAL A 109 14.28 8.76 -3.06
C VAL A 109 13.47 7.51 -2.74
N THR A 110 12.67 7.52 -1.65
CA THR A 110 11.85 6.38 -1.23
C THR A 110 10.93 5.90 -2.35
N ASN A 111 10.35 6.82 -3.12
CA ASN A 111 9.48 6.47 -4.24
C ASN A 111 10.22 5.65 -5.32
N PHE A 112 11.46 5.98 -5.64
CA PHE A 112 12.29 5.21 -6.59
C PHE A 112 12.79 3.92 -5.94
N PHE A 113 13.08 3.92 -4.64
CA PHE A 113 13.47 2.73 -3.90
C PHE A 113 12.35 1.69 -3.92
N GLU A 114 11.11 2.08 -3.61
CA GLU A 114 9.95 1.18 -3.64
C GLU A 114 9.67 0.64 -5.05
N ILE A 115 9.74 1.49 -6.09
CA ILE A 115 9.59 1.04 -7.48
C ILE A 115 10.69 0.05 -7.86
N ALA A 116 11.94 0.30 -7.49
CA ALA A 116 13.08 -0.53 -7.86
C ALA A 116 13.12 -1.88 -7.12
N THR A 117 12.61 -1.93 -5.89
CA THR A 117 12.56 -3.15 -5.07
C THR A 117 11.27 -3.96 -5.27
N GLY A 118 10.35 -3.50 -6.14
CA GLY A 118 9.05 -4.13 -6.35
C GLY A 118 8.10 -3.94 -5.18
N GLY A 119 8.31 -2.90 -4.36
CA GLY A 119 7.41 -2.54 -3.27
C GLY A 119 6.03 -2.21 -3.81
N SER A 120 5.01 -2.91 -3.32
CA SER A 120 3.60 -2.59 -3.58
C SER A 120 3.06 -1.69 -2.49
N TYR A 121 2.18 -0.77 -2.86
CA TYR A 121 1.54 0.12 -1.89
C TYR A 121 0.53 -0.61 -1.00
N GLU A 122 -0.14 -1.62 -1.54
CA GLU A 122 -1.18 -2.38 -0.83
C GLU A 122 -0.76 -3.82 -0.47
N ASN A 123 0.09 -4.46 -1.27
CA ASN A 123 0.36 -5.89 -1.20
C ASN A 123 1.69 -6.25 -0.51
N ASN A 124 2.10 -5.50 0.50
CA ASN A 124 3.29 -5.84 1.27
C ASN A 124 2.94 -6.76 2.43
N PHE A 125 3.46 -8.00 2.44
CA PHE A 125 3.33 -8.95 3.55
C PHE A 125 3.94 -8.39 4.85
N ILE A 126 5.10 -7.75 4.74
CA ILE A 126 5.72 -6.98 5.82
C ILE A 126 5.99 -5.59 5.26
N PRO A 127 5.14 -4.60 5.58
CA PRO A 127 5.27 -3.27 5.01
C PRO A 127 6.54 -2.57 5.49
N HIS A 128 7.24 -1.92 4.55
CA HIS A 128 8.37 -1.07 4.89
C HIS A 128 7.95 0.05 5.84
N LEU A 129 8.71 0.23 6.94
CA LEU A 129 8.37 1.21 7.98
C LEU A 129 8.38 2.66 7.46
N PHE A 130 9.15 2.95 6.41
CA PHE A 130 9.26 4.30 5.86
C PHE A 130 8.69 4.44 4.45
N VAL A 131 7.91 3.46 3.96
CA VAL A 131 7.29 3.53 2.61
C VAL A 131 6.49 4.81 2.41
N HIS A 132 5.69 5.23 3.40
CA HIS A 132 4.85 6.43 3.32
C HIS A 132 5.63 7.71 2.97
N THR A 133 6.96 7.74 3.18
CA THR A 133 7.81 8.89 2.80
C THR A 133 8.02 9.02 1.29
N TRP A 134 7.47 8.08 0.48
CA TRP A 134 7.46 8.20 -0.98
C TRP A 134 6.82 9.51 -1.46
N SER A 135 5.72 9.91 -0.84
CA SER A 135 5.02 11.15 -1.18
C SER A 135 5.87 12.40 -0.88
N LEU A 136 6.63 12.35 0.22
CA LEU A 136 7.58 13.40 0.58
C LEU A 136 8.73 13.49 -0.43
N ALA A 137 9.19 12.35 -0.97
CA ALA A 137 10.18 12.32 -2.04
C ALA A 137 9.64 13.00 -3.31
N VAL A 138 8.43 12.67 -3.74
CA VAL A 138 7.76 13.32 -4.88
C VAL A 138 7.62 14.83 -4.64
N GLU A 139 7.23 15.24 -3.44
CA GLU A 139 7.12 16.66 -3.05
C GLU A 139 8.47 17.39 -3.15
N MET A 140 9.55 16.75 -2.71
CA MET A 140 10.90 17.34 -2.79
C MET A 140 11.38 17.46 -4.24
N HIS A 141 11.12 16.48 -5.09
CA HIS A 141 11.42 16.57 -6.53
C HIS A 141 10.68 17.75 -7.18
N PHE A 142 9.40 17.92 -6.85
CA PHE A 142 8.64 19.08 -7.28
C PHE A 142 9.30 20.39 -6.81
N TYR A 143 9.68 20.51 -5.54
CA TYR A 143 10.32 21.73 -5.03
C TYR A 143 11.63 22.04 -5.74
N LEU A 144 12.45 21.03 -6.03
CA LEU A 144 13.70 21.22 -6.73
C LEU A 144 13.46 21.74 -8.16
N ILE A 145 12.62 21.05 -8.92
CA ILE A 145 12.35 21.40 -10.31
C ILE A 145 11.61 22.75 -10.39
N TRP A 146 10.54 22.91 -9.61
CA TRP A 146 9.70 24.10 -9.65
C TRP A 146 10.42 25.35 -9.16
N GLY A 147 11.32 25.21 -8.18
CA GLY A 147 12.20 26.28 -7.73
C GLY A 147 13.12 26.79 -8.83
N VAL A 148 13.73 25.86 -9.60
CA VAL A 148 14.57 26.24 -10.76
C VAL A 148 13.74 26.92 -11.85
N VAL A 149 12.56 26.37 -12.20
CA VAL A 149 11.66 26.98 -13.20
C VAL A 149 11.28 28.40 -12.78
N ALA A 150 10.85 28.60 -11.54
CA ALA A 150 10.48 29.93 -11.04
C ALA A 150 11.68 30.90 -11.06
N TYR A 151 12.88 30.41 -10.71
CA TYR A 151 14.11 31.21 -10.78
C TYR A 151 14.42 31.64 -12.20
N LEU A 152 14.43 30.73 -13.16
CA LEU A 152 14.72 31.03 -14.56
C LEU A 152 13.70 32.02 -15.14
N LEU A 153 12.41 31.79 -14.92
CA LEU A 153 11.35 32.72 -15.33
C LEU A 153 11.54 34.11 -14.66
N SER A 154 11.87 34.14 -13.37
CA SER A 154 12.12 35.41 -12.68
C SER A 154 13.26 36.21 -13.32
N ARG A 155 14.35 35.54 -13.77
CA ARG A 155 15.50 36.18 -14.45
C ARG A 155 15.13 36.73 -15.82
N VAL A 156 14.23 36.06 -16.54
CA VAL A 156 13.71 36.53 -17.85
C VAL A 156 12.88 37.79 -17.66
N PHE A 157 11.91 37.77 -16.74
CA PHE A 157 10.98 38.89 -16.58
C PHE A 157 11.58 40.07 -15.80
N GLN A 158 12.58 39.85 -14.95
CA GLN A 158 13.29 40.93 -14.26
C GLN A 158 13.94 41.94 -15.24
N LYS A 159 14.47 41.46 -16.38
CA LYS A 159 15.20 42.24 -17.34
C LYS A 159 14.33 43.01 -18.35
N ARG A 160 13.01 42.79 -18.35
CA ARG A 160 12.12 43.44 -19.30
C ARG A 160 11.94 44.91 -18.99
N PRO A 161 11.89 45.80 -20.00
CA PRO A 161 11.77 47.24 -19.83
C PRO A 161 10.40 47.73 -19.37
N GLU A 162 9.48 46.84 -19.11
CA GLU A 162 8.07 47.08 -18.75
C GLU A 162 7.89 47.58 -17.30
N THR A 163 6.69 48.04 -17.01
CA THR A 163 6.31 48.44 -15.63
C THR A 163 6.38 47.29 -14.65
N ALA A 164 6.59 47.57 -13.37
CA ALA A 164 6.62 46.55 -12.31
C ALA A 164 5.33 45.69 -12.29
N THR A 165 4.19 46.30 -12.60
CA THR A 165 2.90 45.61 -12.67
C THR A 165 2.81 44.66 -13.87
N ALA A 166 3.29 45.10 -15.05
CA ALA A 166 3.33 44.26 -16.24
C ALA A 166 4.25 43.03 -16.02
N ARG A 167 5.48 43.26 -15.55
CA ARG A 167 6.43 42.16 -15.22
C ARG A 167 5.87 41.12 -14.26
N ARG A 168 5.13 41.60 -13.22
CA ARG A 168 4.46 40.70 -12.27
C ARG A 168 3.36 39.86 -12.94
N THR A 169 2.57 40.51 -13.80
CA THR A 169 1.50 39.81 -14.53
C THR A 169 2.07 38.78 -15.47
N ASP A 170 3.12 39.13 -16.25
CA ASP A 170 3.77 38.23 -17.19
C ASP A 170 4.43 37.05 -16.49
N PHE A 171 5.14 37.28 -15.38
CA PHE A 171 5.71 36.22 -14.57
C PHE A 171 4.62 35.26 -14.08
N ARG A 172 3.50 35.78 -13.59
CA ARG A 172 2.34 35.01 -13.12
C ARG A 172 1.71 34.19 -14.25
N MET A 173 1.54 34.79 -15.45
CA MET A 173 1.00 34.11 -16.63
C MET A 173 1.93 33.01 -17.15
N ALA A 174 3.25 33.26 -17.14
CA ALA A 174 4.22 32.25 -17.51
C ALA A 174 4.22 31.06 -16.54
N MET A 175 4.19 31.32 -15.23
CA MET A 175 4.04 30.28 -14.22
C MET A 175 2.75 29.48 -14.42
N PHE A 176 1.64 30.15 -14.74
CA PHE A 176 0.36 29.50 -15.06
C PHE A 176 0.49 28.58 -16.29
N ALA A 177 1.03 29.09 -17.39
CA ALA A 177 1.17 28.32 -18.63
C ALA A 177 2.06 27.10 -18.45
N VAL A 178 3.23 27.26 -17.81
CA VAL A 178 4.14 26.13 -17.55
C VAL A 178 3.50 25.11 -16.63
N SER A 179 2.84 25.53 -15.55
CA SER A 179 2.14 24.58 -14.65
C SER A 179 0.99 23.87 -15.35
N GLY A 180 0.25 24.55 -16.24
CA GLY A 180 -0.82 23.94 -17.02
C GLY A 180 -0.30 22.85 -17.97
N VAL A 181 0.76 23.14 -18.70
CA VAL A 181 1.41 22.15 -19.59
C VAL A 181 1.89 20.94 -18.79
N LEU A 182 2.61 21.18 -17.68
CA LEU A 182 3.12 20.08 -16.84
C LEU A 182 2.00 19.28 -16.18
N ALA A 183 0.90 19.91 -15.75
CA ALA A 183 -0.27 19.22 -15.22
C ALA A 183 -0.87 18.25 -16.26
N ILE A 184 -1.05 18.72 -17.49
CA ILE A 184 -1.60 17.90 -18.59
C ILE A 184 -0.63 16.75 -18.92
N VAL A 185 0.66 17.05 -19.09
CA VAL A 185 1.65 16.03 -19.48
C VAL A 185 1.76 14.94 -18.43
N THR A 186 1.89 15.29 -17.14
CA THR A 186 2.06 14.30 -16.07
C THR A 186 0.79 13.50 -15.81
N TYR A 187 -0.38 14.11 -15.97
CA TYR A 187 -1.66 13.40 -15.92
C TYR A 187 -1.81 12.42 -17.10
N LEU A 188 -1.52 12.83 -18.32
CA LEU A 188 -1.58 11.94 -19.48
C LEU A 188 -0.57 10.79 -19.37
N LEU A 189 0.63 11.04 -18.83
CA LEU A 189 1.59 9.99 -18.54
C LEU A 189 1.02 8.97 -17.52
N MET A 190 0.33 9.42 -16.47
CA MET A 190 -0.35 8.53 -15.53
C MET A 190 -1.39 7.67 -16.24
N VAL A 191 -2.30 8.28 -17.00
CA VAL A 191 -3.36 7.56 -17.72
C VAL A 191 -2.79 6.52 -18.69
N VAL A 192 -1.75 6.89 -19.45
CA VAL A 192 -1.14 5.98 -20.45
C VAL A 192 -0.38 4.84 -19.76
N GLN A 193 0.42 5.14 -18.73
CA GLN A 193 1.23 4.12 -18.06
C GLN A 193 0.39 3.17 -17.18
N ALA A 194 -0.78 3.60 -16.71
CA ALA A 194 -1.68 2.75 -15.96
C ALA A 194 -2.33 1.66 -16.83
N GLN A 195 -2.36 1.80 -18.17
CA GLN A 195 -3.04 0.83 -19.02
C GLN A 195 -2.35 -0.53 -19.00
N GLY A 196 -3.12 -1.58 -18.70
CA GLY A 196 -2.68 -2.96 -18.71
C GLY A 196 -1.84 -3.40 -17.50
N LEU A 197 -1.67 -2.51 -16.50
CA LEU A 197 -1.01 -2.89 -15.25
C LEU A 197 -1.96 -3.71 -14.37
N LYS A 198 -1.38 -4.63 -13.60
CA LYS A 198 -2.05 -5.37 -12.53
C LYS A 198 -1.81 -4.72 -11.15
N ASP A 199 -0.63 -4.14 -10.94
CA ASP A 199 -0.26 -3.35 -9.77
C ASP A 199 0.00 -1.91 -10.20
N PHE A 200 -0.72 -0.97 -9.63
CA PHE A 200 -0.63 0.45 -9.94
C PHE A 200 0.39 1.20 -9.06
N SER A 201 1.03 0.53 -8.11
CA SER A 201 2.00 1.14 -7.21
C SER A 201 3.14 1.87 -7.94
N PRO A 202 3.74 1.34 -9.02
CA PRO A 202 4.78 2.06 -9.75
C PRO A 202 4.31 3.38 -10.35
N VAL A 203 3.07 3.45 -10.83
CA VAL A 203 2.48 4.67 -11.40
C VAL A 203 2.11 5.66 -10.28
N TYR A 204 1.64 5.15 -9.15
CA TYR A 204 1.26 5.95 -7.99
C TYR A 204 2.49 6.55 -7.28
N PHE A 205 3.59 5.81 -7.14
CA PHE A 205 4.83 6.28 -6.54
C PHE A 205 5.63 7.23 -7.44
N SER A 206 5.46 7.17 -8.75
CA SER A 206 6.30 7.88 -9.70
C SER A 206 6.13 9.40 -9.66
N SER A 207 7.24 10.11 -9.55
CA SER A 207 7.26 11.58 -9.65
C SER A 207 6.86 12.09 -11.04
N PHE A 208 6.91 11.25 -12.09
CA PHE A 208 6.59 11.64 -13.47
C PHE A 208 5.09 11.53 -13.77
N THR A 209 4.39 10.65 -13.09
CA THR A 209 2.95 10.40 -13.28
C THR A 209 2.11 11.10 -12.22
N HIS A 210 2.52 11.05 -10.94
CA HIS A 210 1.72 11.52 -9.81
C HIS A 210 2.08 12.94 -9.33
N SER A 211 2.72 13.76 -10.17
CA SER A 211 3.00 15.16 -9.85
C SER A 211 1.95 16.16 -10.39
N PHE A 212 0.97 15.72 -11.19
CA PHE A 212 -0.05 16.61 -11.74
C PHE A 212 -0.85 17.38 -10.66
N PRO A 213 -1.13 16.85 -9.45
CA PRO A 213 -1.85 17.62 -8.43
C PRO A 213 -1.06 18.85 -7.95
N PHE A 214 0.28 18.76 -7.87
CA PHE A 214 1.12 19.92 -7.57
C PHE A 214 0.97 21.01 -8.61
N PHE A 215 0.98 20.64 -9.89
CA PHE A 215 0.88 21.61 -11.00
C PHE A 215 -0.51 22.21 -11.10
N VAL A 216 -1.58 21.46 -10.84
CA VAL A 216 -2.95 22.00 -10.70
C VAL A 216 -3.01 22.98 -9.54
N GLY A 217 -2.44 22.63 -8.38
CA GLY A 217 -2.30 23.54 -7.25
C GLY A 217 -1.51 24.80 -7.59
N ALA A 218 -0.40 24.64 -8.33
CA ALA A 218 0.39 25.79 -8.82
C ALA A 218 -0.41 26.71 -9.73
N MET A 219 -1.21 26.18 -10.66
CA MET A 219 -2.14 26.99 -11.48
C MET A 219 -3.09 27.81 -10.60
N ILE A 220 -3.73 27.17 -9.60
CA ILE A 220 -4.63 27.86 -8.66
C ILE A 220 -3.87 28.95 -7.91
N GLY A 221 -2.64 28.69 -7.48
CA GLY A 221 -1.77 29.67 -6.81
C GLY A 221 -1.45 30.88 -7.68
N THR A 222 -1.25 30.67 -8.98
CA THR A 222 -1.05 31.79 -9.92
C THR A 222 -2.32 32.61 -10.12
N LEU A 223 -3.49 32.01 -10.11
CA LEU A 223 -4.76 32.70 -10.32
C LEU A 223 -5.21 33.48 -9.07
N THR A 224 -5.03 32.94 -7.88
CA THR A 224 -5.59 33.51 -6.65
C THR A 224 -4.55 34.26 -5.81
N GLY A 225 -3.32 33.72 -5.69
CA GLY A 225 -2.28 34.27 -4.82
C GLY A 225 -2.57 34.10 -3.32
N VAL A 226 -1.63 34.51 -2.48
CA VAL A 226 -1.73 34.47 -1.01
C VAL A 226 -1.71 35.88 -0.42
N ALA A 227 -0.62 36.63 -0.53
CA ALA A 227 -0.51 37.98 -0.02
C ALA A 227 -0.86 39.05 -1.08
N VAL A 228 -0.54 38.77 -2.35
CA VAL A 228 -0.81 39.69 -3.46
C VAL A 228 -1.89 39.08 -4.37
N LEU A 229 -3.15 39.47 -4.09
CA LEU A 229 -4.30 39.01 -4.87
C LEU A 229 -4.46 39.84 -6.15
N PRO A 230 -4.85 39.20 -7.26
CA PRO A 230 -5.26 39.91 -8.46
C PRO A 230 -6.58 40.68 -8.23
N ASN A 231 -6.68 41.89 -8.83
CA ASN A 231 -7.89 42.69 -8.71
C ASN A 231 -9.15 41.97 -9.24
N TRP A 232 -9.03 41.24 -10.34
CA TRP A 232 -10.14 40.47 -10.91
C TRP A 232 -10.67 39.43 -9.93
N PHE A 233 -9.77 38.75 -9.21
CA PHE A 233 -10.16 37.72 -8.24
C PHE A 233 -10.91 38.38 -7.05
N THR A 234 -10.38 39.49 -6.49
CA THR A 234 -11.06 40.17 -5.39
C THR A 234 -12.41 40.76 -5.79
N GLN A 235 -12.55 41.23 -7.03
CA GLN A 235 -13.83 41.74 -7.55
C GLN A 235 -14.85 40.62 -7.76
N SER A 236 -14.42 39.41 -8.20
CA SER A 236 -15.30 38.27 -8.47
C SER A 236 -16.13 37.86 -7.26
N PHE A 237 -15.59 37.96 -6.05
CA PHE A 237 -16.30 37.57 -4.85
C PHE A 237 -16.74 38.77 -3.96
N LYS A 238 -16.53 39.99 -4.40
CA LYS A 238 -16.84 41.20 -3.58
C LYS A 238 -18.27 41.21 -3.04
N ARG A 239 -19.24 40.84 -3.85
CA ARG A 239 -20.68 40.78 -3.50
C ARG A 239 -21.13 39.44 -2.91
N MET A 240 -20.24 38.46 -2.81
CA MET A 240 -20.58 37.11 -2.36
C MET A 240 -20.74 37.09 -0.82
N ASN A 241 -21.77 36.42 -0.33
CA ASN A 241 -21.96 36.20 1.10
C ASN A 241 -20.99 35.14 1.62
N ALA A 242 -20.54 35.22 2.88
CA ALA A 242 -19.59 34.29 3.47
C ALA A 242 -20.08 32.84 3.55
N TRP A 243 -21.41 32.60 3.60
CA TRP A 243 -21.97 31.28 3.61
C TRP A 243 -21.72 30.50 2.30
N VAL A 244 -21.62 31.21 1.16
CA VAL A 244 -21.39 30.57 -0.15
C VAL A 244 -20.05 29.84 -0.21
N PRO A 245 -18.88 30.48 0.02
CA PRO A 245 -17.62 29.77 0.05
C PRO A 245 -17.55 28.75 1.20
N ALA A 246 -18.24 28.96 2.32
CA ALA A 246 -18.35 27.97 3.38
C ALA A 246 -19.09 26.70 2.92
N ALA A 247 -20.23 26.86 2.23
CA ALA A 247 -20.99 25.75 1.68
C ALA A 247 -20.22 25.00 0.57
N VAL A 248 -19.56 25.75 -0.34
CA VAL A 248 -18.70 25.15 -1.38
C VAL A 248 -17.57 24.36 -0.77
N MET A 249 -16.90 24.88 0.26
CA MET A 249 -15.82 24.19 0.97
C MET A 249 -16.32 22.92 1.66
N ALA A 250 -17.46 22.99 2.36
CA ALA A 250 -18.08 21.84 3.01
C ALA A 250 -18.55 20.80 1.99
N GLY A 251 -19.13 21.20 0.87
CA GLY A 251 -19.54 20.31 -0.22
C GLY A 251 -18.34 19.61 -0.86
N ALA A 252 -17.24 20.32 -1.13
CA ALA A 252 -16.02 19.73 -1.66
C ALA A 252 -15.40 18.73 -0.66
N ALA A 253 -15.38 19.06 0.63
CA ALA A 253 -14.90 18.14 1.66
C ALA A 253 -15.79 16.89 1.76
N ALA A 254 -17.12 17.03 1.70
CA ALA A 254 -18.05 15.90 1.71
C ALA A 254 -17.87 14.98 0.50
N LEU A 255 -17.66 15.56 -0.70
CA LEU A 255 -17.38 14.78 -1.91
C LEU A 255 -16.03 14.06 -1.83
N LEU A 256 -14.98 14.70 -1.29
CA LEU A 256 -13.69 14.05 -1.04
C LEU A 256 -13.82 12.88 -0.05
N ILE A 257 -14.60 13.05 1.02
CA ILE A 257 -14.91 11.96 1.96
C ILE A 257 -15.68 10.84 1.25
N ALA A 258 -16.67 11.17 0.41
CA ALA A 258 -17.41 10.17 -0.36
C ALA A 258 -16.51 9.38 -1.33
N LEU A 259 -15.56 10.05 -1.99
CA LEU A 259 -14.54 9.38 -2.81
C LEU A 259 -13.66 8.46 -1.97
N GLY A 260 -13.38 8.81 -0.71
CA GLY A 260 -12.65 7.97 0.24
C GLY A 260 -13.34 6.64 0.55
N PHE A 261 -14.66 6.54 0.38
CA PHE A 261 -15.42 5.29 0.49
C PHE A 261 -15.57 4.53 -0.83
N GLY A 262 -15.48 5.21 -1.96
CA GLY A 262 -15.88 4.64 -3.25
C GLY A 262 -14.77 4.39 -4.25
N LEU A 263 -13.57 4.95 -4.05
CA LEU A 263 -12.42 4.67 -4.89
C LEU A 263 -11.68 3.44 -4.35
N ASP A 264 -11.14 2.67 -5.27
CA ASP A 264 -10.33 1.50 -5.00
C ASP A 264 -8.97 1.67 -5.69
N PHE A 265 -7.89 1.32 -4.99
CA PHE A 265 -6.53 1.48 -5.49
C PHE A 265 -6.27 0.59 -6.72
N ASP A 266 -6.79 -0.62 -6.72
CA ASP A 266 -6.57 -1.62 -7.77
C ASP A 266 -7.48 -1.43 -9.01
N GLN A 267 -8.26 -0.34 -9.07
CA GLN A 267 -9.12 -0.04 -10.20
C GLN A 267 -8.52 1.00 -11.13
N ILE A 268 -8.44 0.69 -12.42
CA ILE A 268 -7.93 1.62 -13.45
C ILE A 268 -8.72 2.94 -13.52
N ALA A 269 -10.02 2.92 -13.16
CA ALA A 269 -10.86 4.11 -13.12
C ALA A 269 -10.34 5.16 -12.13
N THR A 270 -9.67 4.72 -11.06
CA THR A 270 -9.02 5.59 -10.08
C THR A 270 -7.94 6.45 -10.74
N TYR A 271 -7.10 5.85 -11.57
CA TYR A 271 -6.00 6.53 -12.27
C TYR A 271 -6.47 7.34 -13.47
N ASN A 272 -7.50 6.86 -14.17
CA ASN A 272 -8.06 7.58 -15.31
C ASN A 272 -8.88 8.81 -14.89
N TYR A 273 -9.59 8.77 -13.75
CA TYR A 273 -10.54 9.82 -13.38
C TYR A 273 -10.49 10.17 -11.88
N GLY A 274 -10.37 9.17 -11.00
CA GLY A 274 -10.55 9.34 -9.55
C GLY A 274 -9.58 10.37 -8.95
N LEU A 275 -8.29 10.23 -9.21
CA LEU A 275 -7.24 11.13 -8.70
C LEU A 275 -7.38 12.55 -9.27
N LEU A 276 -7.79 12.69 -10.54
CA LEU A 276 -8.04 14.00 -11.14
C LEU A 276 -9.23 14.70 -10.48
N VAL A 277 -10.33 13.97 -10.23
CA VAL A 277 -11.52 14.52 -9.55
C VAL A 277 -11.16 14.93 -8.13
N ALA A 278 -10.42 14.10 -7.39
CA ALA A 278 -9.94 14.43 -6.04
C ALA A 278 -9.08 15.70 -6.05
N THR A 279 -8.15 15.82 -7.00
CA THR A 279 -7.30 17.01 -7.20
C THR A 279 -8.12 18.27 -7.47
N LEU A 280 -9.12 18.19 -8.36
CA LEU A 280 -10.00 19.33 -8.68
C LEU A 280 -10.86 19.74 -7.48
N LEU A 281 -11.41 18.78 -6.74
CA LEU A 281 -12.17 19.05 -5.51
C LEU A 281 -11.28 19.70 -4.42
N ALA A 282 -10.03 19.21 -4.27
CA ALA A 282 -9.04 19.86 -3.40
C ALA A 282 -8.77 21.32 -3.82
N GLY A 283 -8.65 21.54 -5.14
CA GLY A 283 -8.53 22.89 -5.70
C GLY A 283 -9.73 23.79 -5.39
N VAL A 284 -10.94 23.29 -5.55
CA VAL A 284 -12.18 24.00 -5.18
C VAL A 284 -12.19 24.34 -3.69
N MET A 285 -11.82 23.38 -2.84
CA MET A 285 -11.74 23.57 -1.39
C MET A 285 -10.71 24.65 -1.02
N ILE A 286 -9.54 24.69 -1.67
CA ILE A 286 -8.49 25.70 -1.46
C ILE A 286 -8.99 27.09 -1.86
N VAL A 287 -9.62 27.21 -3.03
CA VAL A 287 -10.18 28.51 -3.50
C VAL A 287 -11.30 28.99 -2.58
N ALA A 288 -12.19 28.10 -2.18
CA ALA A 288 -13.27 28.41 -1.24
C ALA A 288 -12.72 28.88 0.12
N ALA A 289 -11.72 28.18 0.67
CA ALA A 289 -11.03 28.56 1.91
C ALA A 289 -10.36 29.93 1.78
N ARG A 290 -9.75 30.22 0.62
CA ARG A 290 -9.12 31.51 0.34
C ARG A 290 -10.13 32.65 0.31
N ILE A 291 -11.27 32.47 -0.34
CA ILE A 291 -12.37 33.44 -0.37
C ILE A 291 -12.97 33.64 1.04
N LEU A 292 -13.20 32.54 1.75
CA LEU A 292 -13.77 32.56 3.09
C LEU A 292 -12.86 33.33 4.08
N HIS A 293 -11.52 33.20 3.93
CA HIS A 293 -10.57 34.01 4.72
C HIS A 293 -10.84 35.51 4.59
N GLU A 294 -11.04 36.01 3.36
CA GLU A 294 -11.33 37.44 3.11
C GLU A 294 -12.71 37.86 3.64
N LYS A 295 -13.69 36.92 3.60
CA LYS A 295 -15.07 37.17 4.03
C LYS A 295 -15.28 37.09 5.56
N THR A 296 -14.32 36.48 6.27
CA THR A 296 -14.43 36.28 7.73
C THR A 296 -13.24 36.88 8.50
N PRO A 297 -12.97 38.19 8.39
CA PRO A 297 -11.77 38.79 8.99
C PRO A 297 -11.76 38.66 10.52
N THR A 298 -12.92 38.68 11.17
CA THR A 298 -13.08 38.66 12.64
C THR A 298 -13.30 37.24 13.20
N ILE A 299 -13.67 36.26 12.36
CA ILE A 299 -13.95 34.91 12.83
C ILE A 299 -12.63 34.14 13.02
N ALA A 300 -12.42 33.55 14.20
CA ALA A 300 -11.28 32.69 14.48
C ALA A 300 -11.59 31.25 14.07
N GLU A 301 -10.58 30.55 13.59
CA GLU A 301 -10.70 29.08 13.34
C GLU A 301 -10.83 28.34 14.68
N PRO A 302 -11.56 27.21 14.72
CA PRO A 302 -11.61 26.33 15.90
C PRO A 302 -10.19 25.89 16.31
N LYS A 303 -9.88 25.99 17.62
CA LYS A 303 -8.53 25.67 18.13
C LYS A 303 -8.10 24.24 17.85
N VAL A 304 -9.03 23.27 17.88
CA VAL A 304 -8.74 21.87 17.57
C VAL A 304 -8.29 21.71 16.12
N ILE A 305 -8.99 22.32 15.17
CA ILE A 305 -8.65 22.27 13.75
C ILE A 305 -7.28 22.91 13.48
N THR A 306 -7.02 24.06 14.13
CA THR A 306 -5.72 24.71 13.99
C THR A 306 -4.58 23.91 14.60
N PHE A 307 -4.82 23.26 15.74
CA PHE A 307 -3.86 22.36 16.38
C PHE A 307 -3.52 21.16 15.48
N LEU A 308 -4.55 20.44 14.99
CA LEU A 308 -4.37 19.29 14.09
C LEU A 308 -3.64 19.70 12.79
N ALA A 309 -4.01 20.83 12.21
CA ALA A 309 -3.32 21.34 11.03
C ALA A 309 -1.85 21.71 11.30
N ASP A 310 -1.54 22.23 12.48
CA ASP A 310 -0.17 22.60 12.86
C ASP A 310 0.73 21.36 12.95
N ILE A 311 0.25 20.29 13.57
CA ILE A 311 1.01 19.04 13.76
C ILE A 311 0.87 18.06 12.59
N SER A 312 0.03 18.34 11.57
CA SER A 312 -0.34 17.39 10.52
C SER A 312 0.84 16.80 9.76
N TYR A 313 1.88 17.59 9.50
CA TYR A 313 3.09 17.10 8.83
C TYR A 313 3.88 16.12 9.71
N SER A 314 4.13 16.48 10.97
CA SER A 314 4.84 15.60 11.89
C SER A 314 4.02 14.34 12.19
N LEU A 315 2.68 14.45 12.34
CA LEU A 315 1.81 13.29 12.53
C LEU A 315 1.81 12.36 11.31
N TYR A 316 1.86 12.90 10.10
CA TYR A 316 2.05 12.13 8.88
C TYR A 316 3.37 11.32 8.90
N LEU A 317 4.45 11.87 9.47
CA LEU A 317 5.72 11.16 9.57
C LEU A 317 5.70 10.03 10.60
N TYR A 318 4.98 10.19 11.71
CA TYR A 318 4.92 9.20 12.79
C TYR A 318 3.87 8.11 12.60
N HIS A 319 2.75 8.41 11.90
CA HIS A 319 1.58 7.53 11.95
C HIS A 319 1.84 6.12 11.38
N TRP A 320 2.44 6.04 10.19
CA TRP A 320 2.61 4.77 9.51
C TRP A 320 3.54 3.80 10.26
N PRO A 321 4.79 4.16 10.57
CA PRO A 321 5.68 3.24 11.25
C PRO A 321 5.20 2.86 12.66
N LEU A 322 4.58 3.79 13.40
CA LEU A 322 3.99 3.46 14.69
C LEU A 322 2.78 2.52 14.53
N TYR A 323 1.93 2.76 13.53
CA TYR A 323 0.79 1.90 13.26
C TYR A 323 1.23 0.48 12.87
N VAL A 324 2.18 0.33 11.97
CA VAL A 324 2.74 -0.98 11.59
C VAL A 324 3.26 -1.73 12.83
N ILE A 325 3.98 -1.04 13.72
CA ILE A 325 4.52 -1.64 14.94
C ILE A 325 3.40 -2.04 15.92
N PHE A 326 2.39 -1.19 16.12
CA PHE A 326 1.33 -1.43 17.09
C PHE A 326 0.29 -2.43 16.60
N SER A 327 -0.13 -2.37 15.33
CA SER A 327 -1.09 -3.31 14.74
C SER A 327 -0.60 -4.75 14.78
N HIS A 328 0.74 -4.92 14.83
CA HIS A 328 1.35 -6.23 15.00
C HIS A 328 1.25 -6.79 16.44
N ARG A 329 0.92 -5.97 17.43
CA ARG A 329 0.87 -6.36 18.85
C ARG A 329 -0.54 -6.33 19.44
N MET A 330 -1.47 -5.68 18.81
CA MET A 330 -2.82 -5.48 19.32
C MET A 330 -3.83 -5.36 18.16
N ASP A 331 -5.12 -5.40 18.48
CA ASP A 331 -6.16 -5.21 17.48
C ASP A 331 -6.06 -3.85 16.77
N ASN A 332 -6.59 -3.81 15.55
CA ASN A 332 -6.46 -2.68 14.65
C ASN A 332 -6.97 -1.35 15.24
N THR A 333 -8.11 -1.39 15.93
CA THR A 333 -8.73 -0.18 16.50
C THR A 333 -7.87 0.40 17.63
N LEU A 334 -7.35 -0.48 18.51
CA LEU A 334 -6.48 -0.07 19.60
C LEU A 334 -5.14 0.45 19.07
N ALA A 335 -4.56 -0.21 18.06
CA ALA A 335 -3.34 0.21 17.38
C ALA A 335 -3.51 1.60 16.75
N ALA A 336 -4.60 1.85 16.02
CA ALA A 336 -4.93 3.14 15.43
C ALA A 336 -5.05 4.24 16.52
N GLY A 337 -5.80 3.97 17.60
CA GLY A 337 -5.96 4.89 18.73
C GLY A 337 -4.63 5.23 19.39
N LEU A 338 -3.80 4.22 19.67
CA LEU A 338 -2.48 4.42 20.27
C LEU A 338 -1.52 5.17 19.33
N THR A 339 -1.58 4.89 18.04
CA THR A 339 -0.81 5.61 17.02
C THR A 339 -1.16 7.10 17.01
N VAL A 340 -2.44 7.44 17.02
CA VAL A 340 -2.87 8.85 17.06
C VAL A 340 -2.44 9.53 18.36
N LEU A 341 -2.52 8.84 19.50
CA LEU A 341 -2.14 9.37 20.80
C LEU A 341 -0.63 9.60 20.88
N VAL A 342 0.16 8.58 20.64
CA VAL A 342 1.64 8.61 20.75
C VAL A 342 2.24 9.47 19.64
N GLY A 343 1.82 9.24 18.39
CA GLY A 343 2.25 10.03 17.24
C GLY A 343 1.84 11.50 17.38
N GLY A 344 0.62 11.78 17.88
CA GLY A 344 0.16 13.13 18.19
C GLY A 344 1.00 13.83 19.26
N ALA A 345 1.38 13.11 20.33
CA ALA A 345 2.24 13.66 21.37
C ALA A 345 3.64 14.01 20.85
N PHE A 346 4.28 13.10 20.10
CA PHE A 346 5.58 13.37 19.46
C PHE A 346 5.49 14.48 18.41
N SER A 347 4.40 14.55 17.67
CA SER A 347 4.17 15.61 16.68
C SER A 347 4.02 16.97 17.33
N ALA A 348 3.31 17.07 18.45
CA ALA A 348 3.18 18.31 19.21
C ALA A 348 4.53 18.73 19.80
N LEU A 349 5.30 17.79 20.36
CA LEU A 349 6.66 18.04 20.87
C LEU A 349 7.58 18.53 19.74
N SER A 350 7.56 17.87 18.59
CA SER A 350 8.32 18.25 17.39
C SER A 350 7.98 19.69 16.97
N TYR A 351 6.71 19.93 16.65
CA TYR A 351 6.26 21.19 16.05
C TYR A 351 6.40 22.40 16.97
N TYR A 352 6.02 22.27 18.27
CA TYR A 352 5.98 23.40 19.18
C TYR A 352 7.29 23.64 19.92
N ILE A 353 8.14 22.62 20.08
CA ILE A 353 9.35 22.71 20.90
C ILE A 353 10.62 22.51 20.07
N ILE A 354 10.77 21.35 19.40
CA ILE A 354 12.04 20.94 18.81
C ILE A 354 12.33 21.72 17.51
N GLU A 355 11.39 21.75 16.56
CA GLU A 355 11.57 22.46 15.28
C GLU A 355 11.89 23.95 15.45
N PRO A 356 11.18 24.72 16.31
CA PRO A 356 11.54 26.10 16.57
C PRO A 356 12.96 26.28 17.10
N VAL A 357 13.40 25.41 18.00
CA VAL A 357 14.75 25.47 18.59
C VAL A 357 15.82 25.19 17.54
N ILE A 358 15.63 24.16 16.68
CA ILE A 358 16.53 23.87 15.56
C ILE A 358 16.59 25.06 14.59
N ALA A 359 15.48 25.76 14.38
CA ALA A 359 15.42 26.97 13.56
C ALA A 359 15.93 28.25 14.27
N GLY A 360 16.55 28.14 15.44
CA GLY A 360 17.08 29.27 16.22
C GLY A 360 16.02 30.13 16.91
N ARG A 361 14.80 29.58 17.11
CA ARG A 361 13.67 30.29 17.74
C ARG A 361 13.38 29.68 19.12
N GLN A 362 12.58 30.37 19.92
CA GLN A 362 12.09 29.83 21.19
C GLN A 362 10.96 28.83 20.96
N GLY A 363 11.02 27.68 21.64
CA GLY A 363 9.91 26.74 21.73
C GLY A 363 8.72 27.41 22.45
N LYS A 364 7.50 27.15 21.99
CA LYS A 364 6.27 27.65 22.60
C LYS A 364 5.28 26.49 22.70
N PHE A 365 4.94 26.12 23.91
CA PHE A 365 3.90 25.13 24.15
C PHE A 365 2.90 25.69 25.17
N LEU A 366 1.63 25.78 24.77
CA LEU A 366 0.58 26.46 25.54
C LEU A 366 1.00 27.89 25.91
N HIS A 367 1.17 28.17 27.21
CA HIS A 367 1.57 29.49 27.73
C HIS A 367 3.07 29.59 28.04
N PHE A 368 3.80 28.46 27.92
CA PHE A 368 5.22 28.39 28.26
C PHE A 368 6.08 28.77 27.07
N ARG A 369 7.07 29.63 27.31
CA ARG A 369 8.15 29.96 26.39
C ARG A 369 9.42 29.27 26.92
N LEU A 370 9.94 28.32 26.14
CA LEU A 370 11.15 27.60 26.51
C LEU A 370 12.34 28.22 25.78
N PRO A 371 13.27 28.88 26.50
CA PRO A 371 14.48 29.41 25.87
C PRO A 371 15.29 28.27 25.24
N GLY A 372 15.73 28.47 23.97
CA GLY A 372 16.41 27.45 23.18
C GLY A 372 17.60 26.81 23.86
N ARG A 373 18.37 27.57 24.67
CA ARG A 373 19.54 27.06 25.44
C ARG A 373 19.21 25.91 26.40
N TYR A 374 18.01 25.88 26.99
CA TYR A 374 17.61 24.82 27.92
C TYR A 374 17.05 23.60 27.21
N VAL A 375 16.62 23.75 25.95
CA VAL A 375 16.05 22.67 25.13
C VAL A 375 17.13 22.04 24.25
N ALA A 376 18.10 22.82 23.75
CA ALA A 376 19.09 22.36 22.78
C ALA A 376 19.97 21.24 23.34
N ALA A 377 20.49 21.38 24.55
CA ALA A 377 21.38 20.36 25.13
C ALA A 377 20.68 19.01 25.35
N PRO A 378 19.48 18.93 25.99
CA PRO A 378 18.73 17.67 26.08
C PRO A 378 18.37 17.08 24.71
N VAL A 379 18.00 17.89 23.72
CA VAL A 379 17.68 17.44 22.37
C VAL A 379 18.89 16.84 21.68
N ILE A 380 20.07 17.46 21.80
CA ILE A 380 21.32 16.92 21.25
C ILE A 380 21.69 15.58 21.90
N VAL A 381 21.63 15.50 23.23
CA VAL A 381 21.92 14.25 23.96
C VAL A 381 20.95 13.14 23.55
N ALA A 382 19.66 13.44 23.49
CA ALA A 382 18.65 12.48 23.03
C ALA A 382 18.88 12.06 21.58
N ALA A 383 19.20 12.99 20.68
CA ALA A 383 19.50 12.69 19.28
C ALA A 383 20.72 11.79 19.13
N LEU A 384 21.79 12.02 19.89
CA LEU A 384 22.99 11.15 19.89
C LEU A 384 22.67 9.75 20.40
N ALA A 385 21.91 9.62 21.50
CA ALA A 385 21.48 8.33 22.03
C ALA A 385 20.60 7.57 21.04
N LEU A 386 19.60 8.24 20.44
CA LEU A 386 18.73 7.65 19.43
C LEU A 386 19.49 7.27 18.15
N THR A 387 20.49 8.05 17.75
CA THR A 387 21.39 7.71 16.64
C THR A 387 22.16 6.43 16.93
N ALA A 388 22.70 6.27 18.13
CA ALA A 388 23.40 5.03 18.52
C ALA A 388 22.47 3.82 18.46
N VAL A 389 21.23 3.94 18.96
CA VAL A 389 20.21 2.89 18.84
C VAL A 389 19.87 2.60 17.37
N THR A 390 19.75 3.63 16.54
CA THR A 390 19.48 3.47 15.12
C THR A 390 20.61 2.70 14.42
N VAL A 391 21.87 3.04 14.68
CA VAL A 391 23.02 2.32 14.13
C VAL A 391 23.01 0.86 14.57
N GLN A 392 22.74 0.58 15.84
CA GLN A 392 22.63 -0.79 16.36
C GLN A 392 21.54 -1.58 15.62
N ARG A 393 20.34 -0.98 15.41
CA ARG A 393 19.24 -1.65 14.71
C ARG A 393 19.53 -1.87 13.23
N VAL A 394 20.18 -0.91 12.58
CA VAL A 394 20.62 -1.05 11.17
C VAL A 394 21.64 -2.19 11.02
N GLN A 395 22.59 -2.32 11.96
CA GLN A 395 23.57 -3.42 11.94
C GLN A 395 22.97 -4.79 12.23
N ALA A 396 21.88 -4.84 12.99
CA ALA A 396 21.16 -6.07 13.32
C ALA A 396 20.08 -6.45 12.29
N ALA A 397 19.83 -5.59 11.30
CA ALA A 397 18.79 -5.79 10.30
C ALA A 397 19.17 -6.86 9.28
N PRO A 398 18.30 -7.83 8.98
CA PRO A 398 18.53 -8.79 7.90
C PRO A 398 18.40 -8.10 6.53
N GLU A 399 19.06 -8.63 5.51
CA GLU A 399 18.91 -8.20 4.13
C GLU A 399 17.61 -8.72 3.49
N LEU A 400 17.15 -9.90 3.90
CA LEU A 400 15.89 -10.50 3.51
C LEU A 400 15.13 -10.92 4.76
N SER A 401 13.84 -10.66 4.81
CA SER A 401 12.97 -11.18 5.86
C SER A 401 12.93 -12.71 5.78
N HIS A 402 12.59 -13.35 6.88
CA HIS A 402 12.43 -14.80 6.91
C HIS A 402 11.34 -15.26 5.93
N LEU A 403 10.27 -14.49 5.82
CA LEU A 403 9.20 -14.74 4.86
C LEU A 403 9.69 -14.65 3.42
N GLU A 404 10.44 -13.60 3.04
CA GLU A 404 11.00 -13.45 1.70
C GLU A 404 11.93 -14.61 1.35
N GLN A 405 12.80 -15.02 2.30
CA GLN A 405 13.67 -16.19 2.11
C GLN A 405 12.84 -17.46 1.85
N THR A 406 11.80 -17.69 2.64
CA THR A 406 10.94 -18.87 2.51
C THR A 406 10.19 -18.89 1.18
N LEU A 407 9.62 -17.74 0.78
CA LEU A 407 8.93 -17.60 -0.50
C LEU A 407 9.89 -17.79 -1.70
N TRP A 408 11.09 -17.24 -1.61
CA TRP A 408 12.11 -17.37 -2.65
C TRP A 408 12.61 -18.80 -2.80
N ILE A 409 12.90 -19.48 -1.69
CA ILE A 409 13.29 -20.90 -1.68
C ILE A 409 12.15 -21.77 -2.23
N GLY A 410 10.91 -21.52 -1.80
CA GLY A 410 9.73 -22.24 -2.28
C GLY A 410 9.53 -22.06 -3.79
N GLY A 411 9.70 -20.86 -4.30
CA GLY A 411 9.64 -20.55 -5.73
C GLY A 411 10.69 -21.32 -6.55
N ILE A 412 11.95 -21.26 -6.12
CA ILE A 412 13.05 -22.00 -6.81
C ILE A 412 12.79 -23.52 -6.82
N GLN A 413 12.38 -24.08 -5.69
CA GLN A 413 12.10 -25.52 -5.61
C GLN A 413 10.96 -25.92 -6.52
N GLN A 414 9.91 -25.11 -6.59
CA GLN A 414 8.78 -25.33 -7.50
C GLN A 414 9.21 -25.25 -8.97
N ASP A 415 9.98 -24.25 -9.36
CA ASP A 415 10.47 -24.06 -10.74
C ASP A 415 11.33 -25.25 -11.18
N VAL A 416 12.22 -25.73 -10.31
CA VAL A 416 13.05 -26.91 -10.58
C VAL A 416 12.18 -28.17 -10.73
N ALA A 417 11.18 -28.36 -9.88
CA ALA A 417 10.26 -29.50 -9.97
C ALA A 417 9.43 -29.44 -11.26
N GLN A 418 8.96 -28.26 -11.65
CA GLN A 418 8.20 -28.04 -12.88
C GLN A 418 9.06 -28.24 -14.13
N TYR A 419 10.32 -27.75 -14.11
CA TYR A 419 11.27 -27.99 -15.19
C TYR A 419 11.49 -29.50 -15.41
N ASN A 420 11.77 -30.27 -14.36
CA ASN A 420 11.97 -31.70 -14.43
C ASN A 420 10.72 -32.44 -14.95
N THR A 421 9.53 -31.97 -14.62
CA THR A 421 8.26 -32.52 -15.11
C THR A 421 8.08 -32.22 -16.59
N ASN A 422 8.32 -30.99 -17.01
CA ASN A 422 8.23 -30.58 -18.42
C ASN A 422 9.26 -31.30 -19.29
N GLU A 423 10.50 -31.44 -18.81
CA GLU A 423 11.53 -32.22 -19.52
C GLU A 423 11.08 -33.65 -19.78
N LYS A 424 10.50 -34.33 -18.78
CA LYS A 424 9.96 -35.69 -18.94
C LYS A 424 8.81 -35.75 -19.94
N ILE A 425 7.93 -34.75 -19.95
CA ILE A 425 6.82 -34.66 -20.93
C ILE A 425 7.37 -34.45 -22.34
N ILE A 426 8.36 -33.57 -22.52
CA ILE A 426 9.01 -33.34 -23.82
C ILE A 426 9.71 -34.60 -24.32
N MET A 427 10.45 -35.28 -23.46
CA MET A 427 11.12 -36.53 -23.80
C MET A 427 10.11 -37.62 -24.18
N ALA A 428 9.00 -37.76 -23.46
CA ALA A 428 7.92 -38.69 -23.78
C ALA A 428 7.23 -38.37 -25.11
N ALA A 429 7.06 -37.08 -25.44
CA ALA A 429 6.45 -36.63 -26.70
C ALA A 429 7.30 -36.95 -27.93
N HIS A 430 8.60 -37.17 -27.77
CA HIS A 430 9.53 -37.57 -28.86
C HIS A 430 9.60 -39.10 -29.07
N ASP A 431 8.93 -39.93 -28.23
CA ASP A 431 8.82 -41.37 -28.43
C ASP A 431 7.52 -41.69 -29.18
N PRO A 432 7.58 -42.08 -30.49
CA PRO A 432 6.39 -42.29 -31.31
C PRO A 432 5.56 -43.52 -30.86
N LYS A 433 6.01 -44.30 -29.87
CA LYS A 433 5.33 -45.51 -29.36
C LYS A 433 4.53 -45.27 -28.08
N LYS A 434 4.61 -44.09 -27.48
CA LYS A 434 3.93 -43.76 -26.21
C LYS A 434 3.16 -42.48 -26.32
N THR A 435 1.91 -42.49 -25.87
CA THR A 435 1.16 -41.25 -25.67
C THR A 435 1.55 -40.67 -24.31
N ALA A 436 1.97 -39.38 -24.25
CA ALA A 436 2.39 -38.71 -23.04
C ALA A 436 1.37 -38.85 -21.87
N GLN A 437 0.08 -38.93 -22.20
CA GLN A 437 -1.00 -39.17 -21.23
C GLN A 437 -0.96 -40.55 -20.60
N ALA A 438 -0.68 -41.60 -21.39
CA ALA A 438 -0.61 -42.97 -20.87
C ALA A 438 0.57 -43.13 -19.89
N ASP A 439 1.70 -42.48 -20.18
CA ASP A 439 2.88 -42.49 -19.31
C ASP A 439 2.67 -41.70 -18.02
N LEU A 440 2.01 -40.55 -18.09
CA LEU A 440 1.60 -39.81 -16.91
C LEU A 440 0.70 -40.64 -16.00
N MET A 441 -0.27 -41.34 -16.57
CA MET A 441 -1.17 -42.22 -15.81
C MET A 441 -0.47 -43.42 -15.20
N ALA A 442 0.41 -44.09 -15.97
CA ALA A 442 1.17 -45.22 -15.47
C ALA A 442 2.08 -44.83 -14.31
N LYS A 443 2.78 -43.68 -14.45
CA LYS A 443 3.64 -43.13 -13.41
C LYS A 443 2.82 -42.71 -12.20
N ALA A 444 1.72 -41.96 -12.37
CA ALA A 444 0.86 -41.51 -11.28
C ALA A 444 0.30 -42.71 -10.48
N LYS A 445 0.00 -43.84 -11.14
CA LYS A 445 -0.40 -45.07 -10.48
C LYS A 445 0.74 -45.66 -9.66
N GLN A 446 1.94 -45.75 -10.21
CA GLN A 446 3.14 -46.23 -9.51
C GLN A 446 3.47 -45.36 -8.30
N ASP A 447 3.43 -44.06 -8.47
CA ASP A 447 3.68 -43.07 -7.40
C ASP A 447 2.60 -43.20 -6.29
N ALA A 448 1.32 -43.41 -6.64
CA ALA A 448 0.24 -43.63 -5.69
C ALA A 448 0.38 -44.91 -4.88
N GLU A 449 0.82 -46.01 -5.53
CA GLU A 449 1.10 -47.29 -4.87
C GLU A 449 2.30 -47.19 -3.92
N ALA A 450 3.36 -46.49 -4.34
CA ALA A 450 4.53 -46.22 -3.51
C ALA A 450 4.18 -45.31 -2.30
N ALA A 451 3.40 -44.28 -2.54
CA ALA A 451 2.92 -43.34 -1.48
C ALA A 451 2.03 -44.05 -0.46
N ALA A 452 1.10 -44.93 -0.92
CA ALA A 452 0.25 -45.72 -0.03
C ALA A 452 1.04 -46.71 0.84
N LYS A 453 2.16 -47.22 0.33
CA LYS A 453 3.08 -48.11 1.06
C LYS A 453 3.93 -47.32 2.07
N ALA A 454 4.42 -46.16 1.69
CA ALA A 454 5.26 -45.31 2.54
C ALA A 454 4.47 -44.60 3.65
N HIS A 455 3.22 -44.26 3.37
CA HIS A 455 2.32 -43.49 4.25
C HIS A 455 0.97 -44.20 4.40
N PRO A 456 0.88 -45.29 5.17
CA PRO A 456 -0.34 -46.14 5.27
C PRO A 456 -1.54 -45.39 5.84
N ASP A 457 -1.33 -44.32 6.58
CA ASP A 457 -2.37 -43.46 7.16
C ASP A 457 -2.79 -42.29 6.25
N SER A 458 -2.25 -42.23 5.02
CA SER A 458 -2.59 -41.17 4.05
C SER A 458 -3.86 -41.46 3.26
N TYR A 459 -4.39 -40.43 2.56
CA TYR A 459 -5.49 -40.58 1.61
C TYR A 459 -5.18 -41.65 0.53
N ALA A 460 -3.95 -41.78 0.12
CA ALA A 460 -3.53 -42.77 -0.89
C ALA A 460 -3.84 -44.21 -0.46
N ALA A 461 -3.68 -44.54 0.82
CA ALA A 461 -4.06 -45.83 1.39
C ALA A 461 -5.59 -46.05 1.45
N VAL A 462 -6.35 -44.96 1.69
CA VAL A 462 -7.83 -45.01 1.74
C VAL A 462 -8.44 -45.05 0.35
N ASN A 463 -7.81 -44.43 -0.66
CA ASN A 463 -8.35 -44.30 -2.03
C ASN A 463 -8.05 -45.53 -2.94
N LYS A 464 -8.01 -46.73 -2.39
CA LYS A 464 -7.68 -47.97 -3.11
C LYS A 464 -8.60 -48.27 -4.31
N ASN A 465 -9.82 -47.73 -4.33
CA ASN A 465 -10.82 -47.94 -5.37
C ASN A 465 -11.07 -46.69 -6.23
N SER A 466 -10.03 -45.91 -6.51
CA SER A 466 -10.14 -44.73 -7.38
C SER A 466 -10.75 -45.09 -8.74
N THR A 467 -11.72 -44.27 -9.16
CA THR A 467 -12.33 -44.37 -10.49
C THR A 467 -11.74 -43.39 -11.49
N ALA A 468 -10.77 -42.59 -11.09
CA ALA A 468 -10.18 -41.52 -11.89
C ALA A 468 -9.59 -42.02 -13.22
N ALA A 469 -8.98 -43.19 -13.19
CA ALA A 469 -8.42 -43.85 -14.41
C ALA A 469 -9.47 -44.04 -15.51
N LYS A 470 -10.74 -44.28 -15.17
CA LYS A 470 -11.84 -44.42 -16.14
C LYS A 470 -12.11 -43.13 -16.92
N TYR A 471 -11.73 -42.00 -16.37
CA TYR A 471 -11.86 -40.66 -16.98
C TYR A 471 -10.53 -40.17 -17.59
N GLY A 472 -9.49 -41.02 -17.62
CA GLY A 472 -8.16 -40.62 -18.10
C GLY A 472 -7.45 -39.61 -17.18
N ILE A 473 -7.78 -39.61 -15.87
CA ILE A 473 -7.25 -38.68 -14.88
C ILE A 473 -6.11 -39.35 -14.11
N PRO A 474 -4.92 -38.70 -13.99
CA PRO A 474 -3.82 -39.22 -13.20
C PRO A 474 -4.18 -39.30 -11.70
N ALA A 475 -3.77 -40.37 -11.03
CA ALA A 475 -3.91 -40.49 -9.59
C ALA A 475 -3.00 -39.49 -8.85
N GLY A 476 -3.43 -39.05 -7.68
CA GLY A 476 -2.65 -38.13 -6.83
C GLY A 476 -3.34 -36.81 -6.58
N VAL A 477 -2.58 -35.83 -6.09
CA VAL A 477 -3.06 -34.53 -5.64
C VAL A 477 -2.40 -33.41 -6.45
N THR A 478 -3.19 -32.49 -6.98
CA THR A 478 -2.71 -31.18 -7.43
C THR A 478 -3.08 -30.16 -6.37
N ILE A 479 -2.10 -29.46 -5.81
CA ILE A 479 -2.29 -28.37 -4.85
C ILE A 479 -2.02 -27.07 -5.58
N ILE A 480 -3.04 -26.24 -5.76
CA ILE A 480 -2.93 -24.89 -6.34
C ILE A 480 -3.13 -23.90 -5.21
N GLY A 481 -2.12 -23.06 -4.97
CA GLY A 481 -2.14 -22.18 -3.81
C GLY A 481 -1.60 -20.77 -4.05
N ASP A 482 -1.82 -19.93 -3.04
CA ASP A 482 -1.30 -18.57 -2.93
C ASP A 482 0.04 -18.52 -2.17
N SER A 483 0.41 -17.36 -1.64
CA SER A 483 1.66 -17.16 -0.90
C SER A 483 1.81 -18.03 0.35
N VAL A 484 0.72 -18.35 1.04
CA VAL A 484 0.77 -19.23 2.23
C VAL A 484 1.20 -20.63 1.79
N THR A 485 0.60 -21.16 0.73
CA THR A 485 0.98 -22.43 0.15
C THR A 485 2.40 -22.42 -0.42
N LEU A 486 2.84 -21.32 -1.04
CA LEU A 486 4.19 -21.15 -1.55
C LEU A 486 5.22 -21.21 -0.42
N GLY A 487 4.98 -20.51 0.68
CA GLY A 487 5.83 -20.54 1.86
C GLY A 487 5.96 -21.92 2.49
N THR A 488 4.90 -22.75 2.40
CA THR A 488 4.86 -24.13 2.94
C THR A 488 5.19 -25.20 1.90
N ALA A 489 5.45 -24.84 0.63
CA ALA A 489 5.62 -25.79 -0.46
C ALA A 489 6.75 -26.81 -0.21
N HIS A 490 7.84 -26.36 0.43
CA HIS A 490 8.98 -27.21 0.81
C HIS A 490 8.57 -28.34 1.77
N TYR A 491 7.60 -28.09 2.63
CA TYR A 491 7.06 -29.06 3.58
C TYR A 491 5.93 -29.92 2.97
N LEU A 492 5.07 -29.31 2.15
CA LEU A 492 3.92 -30.00 1.53
C LEU A 492 4.35 -31.13 0.60
N GLY A 493 5.36 -30.91 -0.26
CA GLY A 493 5.83 -31.92 -1.19
C GLY A 493 6.16 -33.26 -0.54
N PRO A 494 7.00 -33.30 0.51
CA PRO A 494 7.33 -34.54 1.22
C PRO A 494 6.22 -35.10 2.11
N HIS A 495 5.33 -34.27 2.64
CA HIS A 495 4.38 -34.65 3.69
C HIS A 495 2.92 -34.84 3.20
N VAL A 496 2.61 -34.42 1.97
CA VAL A 496 1.34 -34.74 1.31
C VAL A 496 1.61 -35.78 0.22
N ALA A 497 1.21 -37.02 0.46
CA ALA A 497 1.55 -38.14 -0.37
C ALA A 497 1.11 -37.93 -1.83
N ASN A 498 2.01 -38.22 -2.79
CA ASN A 498 1.76 -38.12 -4.23
C ASN A 498 1.17 -36.75 -4.66
N SER A 499 1.68 -35.69 -4.10
CA SER A 499 1.24 -34.32 -4.41
C SER A 499 2.14 -33.64 -5.43
N GLU A 500 1.55 -32.72 -6.18
CA GLU A 500 2.21 -31.72 -7.02
C GLU A 500 1.72 -30.34 -6.57
N VAL A 501 2.65 -29.52 -6.12
CA VAL A 501 2.35 -28.19 -5.59
C VAL A 501 2.65 -27.15 -6.67
N ASN A 502 1.68 -26.28 -6.95
CA ASN A 502 1.84 -25.10 -7.79
C ASN A 502 1.25 -23.89 -7.05
N ALA A 503 2.11 -23.12 -6.45
CA ALA A 503 1.75 -21.95 -5.69
C ALA A 503 2.45 -20.70 -6.22
N ALA A 504 1.89 -19.52 -5.99
CA ALA A 504 2.50 -18.25 -6.35
C ALA A 504 2.16 -17.19 -5.31
N GLY A 505 3.08 -16.27 -5.09
CA GLY A 505 2.82 -15.12 -4.28
C GLY A 505 1.62 -14.36 -4.84
N ASP A 506 0.73 -13.92 -3.96
CA ASP A 506 -0.40 -13.05 -4.32
C ASP A 506 -1.44 -13.64 -5.32
N ARG A 507 -1.41 -14.97 -5.54
CA ARG A 507 -2.33 -15.63 -6.46
C ARG A 507 -3.78 -15.45 -6.00
N LYS A 508 -4.62 -14.93 -6.88
CA LYS A 508 -6.06 -14.76 -6.69
C LYS A 508 -6.83 -15.99 -7.22
N MET A 509 -8.10 -16.13 -6.81
CA MET A 509 -8.92 -17.30 -7.19
C MET A 509 -9.13 -17.43 -8.73
N ASN A 510 -9.24 -16.32 -9.45
CA ASN A 510 -9.34 -16.31 -10.92
C ASN A 510 -8.09 -16.87 -11.60
N GLU A 511 -6.90 -16.54 -11.10
CA GLU A 511 -5.62 -17.06 -11.61
C GLU A 511 -5.46 -18.55 -11.30
N ALA A 512 -5.91 -18.97 -10.11
CA ALA A 512 -5.98 -20.40 -9.75
C ALA A 512 -6.94 -21.17 -10.66
N TYR A 513 -8.09 -20.58 -11.00
CA TYR A 513 -9.03 -21.14 -11.97
C TYR A 513 -8.38 -21.32 -13.35
N ASP A 514 -7.74 -20.29 -13.87
CA ASP A 514 -7.10 -20.32 -15.19
C ASP A 514 -6.00 -21.40 -15.25
N LEU A 515 -5.17 -21.50 -14.22
CA LEU A 515 -4.16 -22.55 -14.08
C LEU A 515 -4.79 -23.95 -14.01
N MET A 516 -5.84 -24.12 -13.18
CA MET A 516 -6.56 -25.38 -13.09
C MET A 516 -7.10 -25.82 -14.46
N MET A 517 -7.64 -24.89 -15.24
CA MET A 517 -8.17 -25.16 -16.58
C MET A 517 -7.04 -25.52 -17.58
N GLN A 518 -5.89 -24.87 -17.50
CA GLN A 518 -4.71 -25.21 -18.32
C GLN A 518 -4.22 -26.62 -17.99
N MET A 519 -4.03 -26.96 -16.71
CA MET A 519 -3.60 -28.29 -16.29
C MET A 519 -4.63 -29.35 -16.70
N GLN A 520 -5.92 -29.07 -16.60
CA GLN A 520 -6.99 -29.96 -17.03
C GLN A 520 -6.96 -30.21 -18.54
N GLN A 521 -6.74 -29.19 -19.36
CA GLN A 521 -6.61 -29.31 -20.83
C GLN A 521 -5.38 -30.10 -21.21
N ALA A 522 -4.28 -29.92 -20.49
CA ALA A 522 -3.04 -30.69 -20.69
C ALA A 522 -3.12 -32.14 -20.16
N GLY A 523 -4.21 -32.52 -19.50
CA GLY A 523 -4.35 -33.86 -18.89
C GLY A 523 -3.44 -34.09 -17.68
N GLN A 524 -2.93 -33.04 -17.08
CA GLN A 524 -2.01 -33.05 -15.93
C GLN A 524 -2.74 -32.92 -14.59
N LEU A 525 -3.97 -32.39 -14.59
CA LEU A 525 -4.75 -32.19 -13.37
C LEU A 525 -5.08 -33.57 -12.75
N ARG A 526 -4.68 -33.77 -11.49
CA ARG A 526 -4.81 -35.04 -10.78
C ARG A 526 -6.20 -35.22 -10.18
N GLU A 527 -6.49 -36.45 -9.70
CA GLU A 527 -7.80 -36.81 -9.13
C GLU A 527 -8.28 -35.87 -8.03
N PHE A 528 -7.38 -35.56 -7.11
CA PHE A 528 -7.68 -34.58 -6.04
C PHE A 528 -7.10 -33.24 -6.42
N VAL A 529 -7.94 -32.22 -6.36
CA VAL A 529 -7.55 -30.84 -6.59
C VAL A 529 -7.77 -30.04 -5.31
N VAL A 530 -6.68 -29.64 -4.67
CA VAL A 530 -6.71 -28.76 -3.50
C VAL A 530 -6.55 -27.35 -3.99
N LEU A 531 -7.53 -26.50 -3.69
CA LEU A 531 -7.46 -25.06 -3.92
C LEU A 531 -7.24 -24.35 -2.58
N SER A 532 -6.05 -23.82 -2.40
CA SER A 532 -5.60 -23.13 -1.21
C SER A 532 -5.28 -21.68 -1.56
N VAL A 533 -6.34 -20.95 -1.94
CA VAL A 533 -6.29 -19.54 -2.38
C VAL A 533 -7.47 -18.80 -1.78
N GLY A 534 -7.33 -17.50 -1.56
CA GLY A 534 -8.44 -16.70 -1.08
C GLY A 534 -8.08 -15.72 0.04
N THR A 535 -6.84 -15.70 0.49
CA THR A 535 -6.35 -14.68 1.42
C THR A 535 -6.48 -13.28 0.82
N ASN A 536 -6.25 -13.17 -0.50
CA ASN A 536 -6.39 -11.95 -1.31
C ASN A 536 -7.66 -12.00 -2.17
N ALA A 537 -8.82 -12.35 -1.57
CA ALA A 537 -10.08 -12.49 -2.29
C ALA A 537 -10.60 -11.12 -2.76
N LEU A 538 -10.91 -11.03 -4.06
CA LEU A 538 -11.54 -9.85 -4.67
C LEU A 538 -13.07 -9.86 -4.49
N ASP A 539 -13.74 -8.79 -4.86
CA ASP A 539 -15.20 -8.65 -4.73
C ASP A 539 -16.01 -9.68 -5.53
N ASP A 540 -15.44 -10.22 -6.61
CA ASP A 540 -16.06 -11.24 -7.46
C ASP A 540 -15.86 -12.68 -6.97
N TYR A 541 -15.32 -12.88 -5.76
CA TYR A 541 -14.96 -14.20 -5.20
C TYR A 541 -16.06 -15.27 -5.33
N ALA A 542 -17.33 -14.89 -5.14
CA ALA A 542 -18.46 -15.81 -5.24
C ALA A 542 -18.68 -16.30 -6.69
N GLN A 543 -18.57 -15.38 -7.65
CA GLN A 543 -18.72 -15.69 -9.08
C GLN A 543 -17.58 -16.57 -9.59
N VAL A 544 -16.35 -16.30 -9.12
CA VAL A 544 -15.18 -17.09 -9.49
C VAL A 544 -15.25 -18.48 -8.87
N LEU A 545 -15.71 -18.60 -7.62
CA LEU A 545 -15.95 -19.89 -6.97
C LEU A 545 -16.95 -20.77 -7.75
N ASP A 546 -18.05 -20.18 -8.22
CA ASP A 546 -19.02 -20.89 -9.08
C ASP A 546 -18.39 -21.32 -10.41
N ARG A 547 -17.53 -20.50 -11.01
CA ARG A 547 -16.78 -20.87 -12.24
C ARG A 547 -15.84 -22.07 -11.99
N VAL A 548 -15.13 -22.09 -10.85
CA VAL A 548 -14.26 -23.22 -10.46
C VAL A 548 -15.06 -24.51 -10.38
N ILE A 549 -16.20 -24.46 -9.65
CA ILE A 549 -17.07 -25.64 -9.46
C ILE A 549 -17.65 -26.13 -10.79
N ALA A 550 -18.05 -25.23 -11.66
CA ALA A 550 -18.60 -25.56 -12.99
C ALA A 550 -17.51 -26.11 -13.93
N GLY A 551 -16.33 -25.47 -13.96
CA GLY A 551 -15.27 -25.74 -14.94
C GLY A 551 -14.52 -27.06 -14.78
N ILE A 552 -14.43 -27.61 -13.58
CA ILE A 552 -13.73 -28.87 -13.35
C ILE A 552 -14.50 -30.05 -13.99
N LYS A 553 -13.79 -30.95 -14.67
CA LYS A 553 -14.37 -32.11 -15.36
C LYS A 553 -14.82 -33.23 -14.40
N PRO A 554 -15.71 -34.13 -14.86
CA PRO A 554 -16.04 -35.39 -14.16
C PRO A 554 -14.81 -36.19 -13.80
N GLY A 555 -14.86 -36.91 -12.68
CA GLY A 555 -13.78 -37.78 -12.20
C GLY A 555 -12.86 -37.14 -11.17
N HIS A 556 -12.87 -35.81 -11.05
CA HIS A 556 -12.11 -35.07 -10.03
C HIS A 556 -12.89 -34.91 -8.70
N LYS A 557 -12.14 -34.67 -7.63
CA LYS A 557 -12.63 -34.29 -6.29
C LYS A 557 -11.98 -32.98 -5.89
N LEU A 558 -12.77 -31.98 -5.50
CA LEU A 558 -12.25 -30.71 -5.00
C LEU A 558 -12.12 -30.70 -3.49
N VAL A 559 -11.02 -30.14 -3.01
CA VAL A 559 -10.77 -29.81 -1.61
C VAL A 559 -10.47 -28.32 -1.54
N PHE A 560 -11.34 -27.54 -0.92
CA PHE A 560 -11.06 -26.14 -0.65
C PHE A 560 -10.40 -26.01 0.70
N MET A 561 -9.30 -25.28 0.75
CA MET A 561 -8.65 -24.89 2.00
C MET A 561 -9.05 -23.47 2.30
N THR A 562 -9.90 -23.30 3.33
CA THR A 562 -10.47 -21.99 3.65
C THR A 562 -9.37 -20.98 4.01
N PRO A 563 -9.41 -19.75 3.46
CA PRO A 563 -8.43 -18.72 3.78
C PRO A 563 -8.52 -18.27 5.24
N TYR A 564 -7.39 -17.80 5.78
CA TYR A 564 -7.29 -17.21 7.11
C TYR A 564 -6.33 -16.00 7.11
N ASN A 565 -6.75 -14.95 7.79
CA ASN A 565 -5.92 -13.81 8.13
C ASN A 565 -6.30 -13.38 9.55
N ALA A 566 -5.34 -13.35 10.48
CA ALA A 566 -5.57 -13.03 11.89
C ALA A 566 -6.12 -11.61 12.11
N GLN A 567 -5.95 -10.72 11.13
CA GLN A 567 -6.42 -9.33 11.18
C GLN A 567 -7.79 -9.15 10.49
N ALA A 568 -8.27 -10.16 9.74
CA ALA A 568 -9.48 -10.04 8.94
C ALA A 568 -10.74 -9.92 9.80
N SER A 569 -11.54 -8.90 9.52
CA SER A 569 -12.90 -8.81 10.06
C SER A 569 -13.87 -9.75 9.31
N PRO A 570 -15.03 -10.08 9.88
CA PRO A 570 -16.05 -10.86 9.17
C PRO A 570 -16.57 -10.22 7.88
N SER A 571 -16.38 -8.92 7.70
CA SER A 571 -16.78 -8.18 6.50
C SER A 571 -15.81 -8.34 5.32
N TRP A 572 -14.60 -8.80 5.55
CA TRP A 572 -13.60 -8.98 4.51
C TRP A 572 -13.97 -10.09 3.53
N ASN A 573 -13.55 -9.93 2.28
CA ASN A 573 -13.85 -10.89 1.22
C ASN A 573 -13.27 -12.29 1.51
N SER A 574 -12.08 -12.38 2.11
CA SER A 574 -11.49 -13.65 2.53
C SER A 574 -12.34 -14.36 3.59
N SER A 575 -12.88 -13.63 4.57
CA SER A 575 -13.77 -14.19 5.59
C SER A 575 -15.09 -14.66 5.00
N LYS A 576 -15.69 -13.86 4.10
CA LYS A 576 -16.94 -14.21 3.38
C LYS A 576 -16.73 -15.42 2.46
N LEU A 577 -15.58 -15.48 1.77
CA LEU A 577 -15.22 -16.61 0.92
C LEU A 577 -15.12 -17.90 1.75
N ALA A 578 -14.40 -17.87 2.89
CA ALA A 578 -14.29 -19.02 3.79
C ALA A 578 -15.65 -19.54 4.25
N GLU A 579 -16.59 -18.62 4.56
CA GLU A 579 -17.95 -19.00 4.97
C GLU A 579 -18.75 -19.61 3.80
N LEU A 580 -18.59 -19.07 2.59
CA LEU A 580 -19.24 -19.60 1.39
C LEU A 580 -18.69 -21.00 1.04
N GLU A 581 -17.38 -21.22 1.14
CA GLU A 581 -16.74 -22.52 0.90
C GLU A 581 -17.26 -23.59 1.88
N ARG A 582 -17.44 -23.27 3.18
CA ARG A 582 -17.97 -24.21 4.18
C ARG A 582 -19.36 -24.73 3.86
N GLN A 583 -20.15 -23.99 3.07
CA GLN A 583 -21.50 -24.38 2.66
C GLN A 583 -21.51 -25.36 1.48
N LEU A 584 -20.43 -25.43 0.68
CA LEU A 584 -20.38 -26.22 -0.56
C LEU A 584 -20.62 -27.72 -0.39
N PRO A 585 -20.13 -28.43 0.66
CA PRO A 585 -20.37 -29.88 0.81
C PRO A 585 -21.85 -30.26 1.01
N ALA A 586 -22.67 -29.34 1.46
CA ALA A 586 -24.11 -29.57 1.54
C ALA A 586 -24.75 -29.68 0.16
N LYS A 587 -24.26 -28.87 -0.81
CA LYS A 587 -24.75 -28.81 -2.19
C LYS A 587 -24.03 -29.81 -3.11
N TYR A 588 -22.73 -30.01 -2.91
CA TYR A 588 -21.86 -30.80 -3.79
C TYR A 588 -21.15 -31.91 -3.01
N LYS A 589 -21.61 -33.16 -3.14
CA LYS A 589 -21.09 -34.31 -2.38
C LYS A 589 -19.64 -34.69 -2.71
N TRP A 590 -19.09 -34.21 -3.81
CA TRP A 590 -17.73 -34.42 -4.27
C TRP A 590 -16.76 -33.32 -3.83
N ILE A 591 -17.23 -32.33 -3.08
CA ILE A 591 -16.42 -31.24 -2.50
C ILE A 591 -16.17 -31.53 -1.02
N THR A 592 -14.97 -31.19 -0.58
CA THR A 592 -14.54 -31.31 0.82
C THR A 592 -13.87 -29.99 1.25
N ILE A 593 -13.95 -29.67 2.54
CA ILE A 593 -13.32 -28.50 3.12
C ILE A 593 -12.18 -28.94 4.03
N ALA A 594 -10.99 -28.42 3.78
CA ALA A 594 -9.84 -28.39 4.68
C ALA A 594 -9.91 -27.04 5.44
N ASP A 595 -10.55 -27.01 6.59
CA ASP A 595 -10.97 -25.76 7.24
C ASP A 595 -9.83 -25.09 8.02
N TRP A 596 -8.88 -24.50 7.29
CA TRP A 596 -7.78 -23.74 7.88
C TRP A 596 -8.26 -22.51 8.66
N GLY A 597 -9.27 -21.81 8.15
CA GLY A 597 -9.89 -20.68 8.83
C GLY A 597 -10.52 -21.03 10.20
N LYS A 598 -10.75 -22.33 10.50
CA LYS A 598 -11.16 -22.80 11.81
C LYS A 598 -10.00 -23.30 12.67
N ILE A 599 -8.98 -23.88 12.07
CA ILE A 599 -7.81 -24.45 12.77
C ILE A 599 -6.84 -23.35 13.19
N ALA A 600 -6.50 -22.45 12.29
CA ALA A 600 -5.51 -21.38 12.49
C ALA A 600 -5.77 -20.54 13.76
N PRO A 601 -6.99 -20.06 14.05
CA PRO A 601 -7.27 -19.29 15.27
C PRO A 601 -7.01 -20.03 16.58
N GLN A 602 -6.99 -21.38 16.55
CA GLN A 602 -6.73 -22.22 17.73
C GLN A 602 -5.23 -22.32 18.03
N HIS A 603 -4.38 -21.90 17.10
CA HIS A 603 -2.92 -21.96 17.18
C HIS A 603 -2.27 -20.59 16.94
N PRO A 604 -2.61 -19.54 17.72
CA PRO A 604 -2.15 -18.19 17.46
C PRO A 604 -0.62 -18.03 17.57
N HIS A 605 0.06 -18.99 18.20
CA HIS A 605 1.51 -18.97 18.37
C HIS A 605 2.26 -19.08 17.03
N VAL A 606 1.68 -19.78 16.03
CA VAL A 606 2.32 -19.94 14.69
C VAL A 606 2.34 -18.64 13.89
N PHE A 607 1.54 -17.65 14.30
CA PHE A 607 1.51 -16.31 13.68
C PHE A 607 2.23 -15.25 14.53
N LYS A 608 2.84 -15.67 15.65
CA LYS A 608 3.50 -14.72 16.55
C LYS A 608 4.77 -14.16 15.92
N GLY A 609 4.79 -12.85 15.68
CA GLY A 609 5.92 -12.17 15.06
C GLY A 609 5.85 -12.15 13.53
N THR A 610 4.71 -12.57 12.95
CA THR A 610 4.46 -12.58 11.50
C THR A 610 3.41 -11.52 11.11
N ASP A 611 3.00 -11.50 9.85
CA ASP A 611 1.93 -10.66 9.34
C ASP A 611 0.51 -11.14 9.70
N GLY A 612 0.38 -12.25 10.43
CA GLY A 612 -0.90 -12.86 10.79
C GLY A 612 -1.51 -13.74 9.71
N VAL A 613 -0.80 -13.96 8.60
CA VAL A 613 -1.19 -14.80 7.46
C VAL A 613 -0.17 -15.93 7.26
N HIS A 614 1.11 -15.58 7.22
CA HIS A 614 2.23 -16.49 6.99
C HIS A 614 2.86 -16.93 8.33
N PHE A 615 3.56 -18.08 8.31
CA PHE A 615 4.09 -18.66 9.56
C PHE A 615 5.45 -18.10 9.97
N GLY A 616 6.16 -17.42 9.07
CA GLY A 616 7.36 -16.65 9.39
C GLY A 616 8.47 -17.43 10.10
N GLY A 617 8.69 -18.70 9.72
CA GLY A 617 9.71 -19.55 10.33
C GLY A 617 9.22 -20.37 11.53
N HIS A 618 7.92 -20.46 11.75
CA HIS A 618 7.33 -21.40 12.68
C HIS A 618 7.08 -22.74 11.98
N ASP A 619 8.01 -23.69 12.07
CA ASP A 619 7.90 -25.02 11.44
C ASP A 619 6.63 -25.77 11.85
N ASP A 620 6.12 -25.53 13.06
CA ASP A 620 4.84 -26.08 13.53
C ASP A 620 3.64 -25.52 12.76
N GLY A 621 3.73 -24.34 12.17
CA GLY A 621 2.73 -23.80 11.24
C GLY A 621 2.65 -24.62 9.96
N ASP A 622 3.79 -24.99 9.38
CA ASP A 622 3.88 -25.84 8.20
C ASP A 622 3.27 -27.23 8.47
N VAL A 623 3.58 -27.79 9.66
CA VAL A 623 3.03 -29.07 10.10
C VAL A 623 1.50 -29.03 10.18
N LEU A 624 0.94 -28.00 10.84
CA LEU A 624 -0.50 -27.84 11.00
C LEU A 624 -1.22 -27.63 9.65
N PHE A 625 -0.60 -26.86 8.77
CA PHE A 625 -1.14 -26.60 7.43
C PHE A 625 -1.20 -27.88 6.60
N ALA A 626 -0.10 -28.64 6.55
CA ALA A 626 -0.06 -29.94 5.87
C ALA A 626 -1.02 -30.96 6.48
N GLN A 627 -1.15 -31.02 7.80
CA GLN A 627 -2.12 -31.89 8.48
C GLN A 627 -3.55 -31.52 8.12
N THR A 628 -3.87 -30.21 8.01
CA THR A 628 -5.21 -29.77 7.61
C THR A 628 -5.54 -30.21 6.19
N ILE A 629 -4.60 -30.11 5.25
CA ILE A 629 -4.75 -30.65 3.88
C ILE A 629 -4.94 -32.16 3.91
N ASN A 630 -4.06 -32.90 4.61
CA ASN A 630 -4.12 -34.37 4.68
C ASN A 630 -5.47 -34.88 5.25
N ASN A 631 -5.98 -34.24 6.32
CA ASN A 631 -7.28 -34.55 6.89
C ASN A 631 -8.41 -34.32 5.88
N GLY A 632 -8.36 -33.20 5.15
CA GLY A 632 -9.28 -32.91 4.05
C GLY A 632 -9.23 -33.95 2.94
N LEU A 633 -8.05 -34.40 2.56
CA LEU A 633 -7.83 -35.42 1.53
C LEU A 633 -8.35 -36.82 1.96
N ILE A 634 -8.13 -37.23 3.22
CA ILE A 634 -8.66 -38.47 3.79
C ILE A 634 -10.19 -38.48 3.74
N GLU A 635 -10.83 -37.36 4.09
CA GLU A 635 -12.30 -37.23 3.99
C GLU A 635 -12.78 -37.20 2.53
N ALA A 636 -12.04 -36.52 1.63
CA ALA A 636 -12.35 -36.49 0.20
C ALA A 636 -12.22 -37.87 -0.45
N ALA A 637 -11.27 -38.71 0.01
CA ALA A 637 -11.08 -40.08 -0.51
C ALA A 637 -12.33 -40.93 -0.31
N LYS A 638 -13.09 -40.71 0.77
CA LYS A 638 -14.33 -41.44 1.09
C LYS A 638 -15.54 -40.95 0.27
N LYS A 639 -15.45 -39.81 -0.39
CA LYS A 639 -16.54 -39.20 -1.15
C LYS A 639 -16.52 -39.59 -2.62
N PRO A 640 -17.66 -39.51 -3.34
CA PRO A 640 -17.68 -39.72 -4.79
C PRO A 640 -16.87 -38.62 -5.51
N ALA A 641 -16.40 -38.92 -6.71
CA ALA A 641 -15.90 -37.91 -7.63
C ALA A 641 -17.06 -37.16 -8.31
N LYS A 642 -16.78 -36.02 -8.93
CA LYS A 642 -17.73 -35.28 -9.79
C LYS A 642 -18.22 -36.20 -10.90
N LYS A 643 -19.52 -36.22 -11.12
CA LYS A 643 -20.18 -37.01 -12.19
C LYS A 643 -20.32 -36.18 -13.45
#